data_d83e746f51ca29522fe05fce50f0ecb7
#
_entry.id   d83e746f51ca29522fe05fce50f0ecb7
#
_cell.length_a   1.000
_cell.length_b   1.000
_cell.length_c   1.000
_cell.angle_alpha   90.00
_cell.angle_beta   90.00
_cell.angle_gamma   90.00
#
_symmetry.space_group_name_H-M   'P 1'
#
loop_
_entity.id
_entity.type
_entity.pdbx_description
1 polymer ?
#
loop_
_entity_poly.entity_id
_entity_poly.type
_entity_poly.pdbx_seq_one_letter_code
_entity_poly.pdbx_strand_id
1 'polypeptide(L)'
;MIKFLSAIAFLLSLFISAQSLSHSSSEIYDDLLRLQTKTTVMYLAAHPDDENTRIISWLTHEKHVDAVYLSLTRGDGGQNLIGTEKGELLGLLRTQELLEARKIDKGRQWFTRALDFGYSKTATETLKFWDKQEILADVVWAIRKNKPEIIITRFDPNSNGETHGHHTASALLAMEAFDLAGDPKVFPEQLKYVKTWHPKRMFYNTSWWFYGSKENFEKADKSDLFSIDVGSYYPTLGISNNEISAKARSKHACQGFGMALERGSDLEYLKFLKGDKPKSNDIFEGINLKGDSKTVQTQLDKTISDFQFSAPQASLGNLLKVYELLKRQNPNDPKLEEVKDLILKTQGIYLEWTTGSAFGSVGQEMATKLEIANRSPKDLTFLVDGKTQKVSANESFKENQQFTIPAGKVSNPYWLAELPKNNLYVVKNPENIGLPEKGTSLTKKVTLDFGGTKIDFEIPLQQKMVDPSIGELYEPFYAVPAFVANFEQENFIFSNQPKQISVEVESFAPNSTATVSLRGSKDWKISAPQTVDYKETGEKKKLTFEVQPLTKSANTGLEAVVESKGKIYNQSLNIVDYPHIDRQIWVKKAKAKIQNLDLQIPDVKIAYIKGSGDDIPSSLRAIGLKVEELDLKNWNASLLNNYDVLILGIRAFNTQPEMSLVTKDLWKFVENGGLIINQYNTNRGLLTNDIAPFDLKLGANRISQEDARLKILIPNHAVFNQPNKISSVDFDHWVQERGLYFADSYDQNLIPLLEGNDTGEAPQKGILLVGNYGKGTYVYTGLSFFRELPAGVPGAYKLFMNILALGDSKF
;
A
#
# COMPACT_ATOMS: atom_id res chain seq x y z
N MET A 1 -42.02 -2.54 36.30
CA MET A 1 -40.63 -2.00 36.40
C MET A 1 -39.87 -2.50 35.20
N ILE A 2 -39.85 -1.71 34.13
CA ILE A 2 -39.31 -2.06 32.84
C ILE A 2 -37.85 -1.54 32.79
N LYS A 3 -36.89 -2.43 32.62
CA LYS A 3 -35.50 -2.07 32.37
C LYS A 3 -35.34 -1.72 30.90
N PHE A 4 -35.07 -0.46 30.61
CA PHE A 4 -34.57 -0.02 29.30
C PHE A 4 -33.11 -0.47 29.15
N LEU A 5 -32.86 -1.37 28.21
CA LEU A 5 -31.54 -1.60 27.64
C LEU A 5 -31.39 -0.66 26.44
N SER A 6 -30.57 0.35 26.59
CA SER A 6 -30.13 1.20 25.47
C SER A 6 -28.99 0.49 24.77
N ALA A 7 -29.29 -0.21 23.70
CA ALA A 7 -28.28 -0.65 22.73
C ALA A 7 -27.94 0.55 21.84
N ILE A 8 -26.78 1.17 22.04
CA ILE A 8 -26.21 2.11 21.10
C ILE A 8 -25.63 1.26 19.96
N ALA A 9 -26.41 1.11 18.91
CA ALA A 9 -25.89 0.59 17.64
C ALA A 9 -24.98 1.68 17.04
N PHE A 10 -23.70 1.45 17.02
CA PHE A 10 -22.75 2.18 16.19
C PHE A 10 -23.09 1.85 14.73
N LEU A 11 -23.87 2.71 14.10
CA LEU A 11 -24.02 2.74 12.65
C LEU A 11 -22.70 3.22 12.05
N LEU A 12 -21.79 2.30 11.77
CA LEU A 12 -20.78 2.51 10.76
C LEU A 12 -21.53 2.68 9.43
N SER A 13 -21.65 3.91 8.97
CA SER A 13 -22.06 4.20 7.61
C SER A 13 -20.95 3.71 6.68
N LEU A 14 -21.07 2.49 6.20
CA LEU A 14 -20.29 1.94 5.10
C LEU A 14 -20.67 2.75 3.84
N PHE A 15 -19.86 3.76 3.51
CA PHE A 15 -19.88 4.36 2.18
C PHE A 15 -19.14 3.41 1.22
N ILE A 16 -19.80 2.33 0.84
CA ILE A 16 -19.43 1.59 -0.36
C ILE A 16 -19.86 2.47 -1.51
N SER A 17 -18.91 2.98 -2.29
CA SER A 17 -19.18 3.72 -3.52
C SER A 17 -19.87 2.78 -4.50
N ALA A 18 -21.22 2.84 -4.57
CA ALA A 18 -21.88 2.39 -5.76
C ALA A 18 -21.30 3.22 -6.92
N GLN A 19 -20.64 2.58 -7.88
CA GLN A 19 -20.17 3.27 -9.06
C GLN A 19 -21.37 3.94 -9.71
N SER A 20 -21.39 5.28 -9.70
CA SER A 20 -22.40 6.05 -10.42
C SER A 20 -22.20 5.82 -11.92
N LEU A 21 -22.98 4.95 -12.49
CA LEU A 21 -22.97 4.60 -13.92
C LEU A 21 -23.65 5.67 -14.78
N SER A 22 -23.93 6.82 -14.20
CA SER A 22 -24.49 8.00 -14.84
C SER A 22 -23.54 9.18 -14.67
N HIS A 23 -23.25 9.85 -15.78
CA HIS A 23 -22.40 11.04 -15.81
C HIS A 23 -23.26 12.27 -16.08
N SER A 24 -23.07 13.32 -15.31
CA SER A 24 -23.68 14.62 -15.58
C SER A 24 -23.11 15.25 -16.84
N SER A 25 -23.90 16.10 -17.49
CA SER A 25 -23.38 16.84 -18.65
C SER A 25 -22.20 17.74 -18.33
N SER A 26 -22.08 18.17 -17.06
CA SER A 26 -20.93 18.94 -16.57
C SER A 26 -19.66 18.12 -16.50
N GLU A 27 -19.73 16.88 -15.99
CA GLU A 27 -18.59 15.96 -15.98
C GLU A 27 -18.15 15.56 -17.40
N ILE A 28 -19.14 15.32 -18.30
CA ILE A 28 -18.84 15.05 -19.72
C ILE A 28 -18.14 16.25 -20.38
N TYR A 29 -18.58 17.47 -20.05
CA TYR A 29 -17.96 18.68 -20.57
C TYR A 29 -16.53 18.88 -20.06
N ASP A 30 -16.27 18.61 -18.79
CA ASP A 30 -14.93 18.66 -18.21
C ASP A 30 -13.99 17.63 -18.89
N ASP A 31 -14.46 16.39 -19.07
CA ASP A 31 -13.72 15.36 -19.80
C ASP A 31 -13.44 15.77 -21.28
N LEU A 32 -14.38 16.46 -21.91
CA LEU A 32 -14.23 16.98 -23.27
C LEU A 32 -13.18 18.11 -23.36
N LEU A 33 -13.12 18.99 -22.35
CA LEU A 33 -12.08 20.03 -22.25
C LEU A 33 -10.68 19.40 -22.12
N ARG A 34 -10.54 18.36 -21.32
CA ARG A 34 -9.28 17.62 -21.14
C ARG A 34 -8.80 16.94 -22.44
N LEU A 35 -9.71 16.53 -23.29
CA LEU A 35 -9.37 15.92 -24.56
C LEU A 35 -8.60 16.87 -25.49
N GLN A 36 -8.76 18.21 -25.36
CA GLN A 36 -8.03 19.20 -26.16
C GLN A 36 -6.53 19.25 -25.94
N THR A 37 -6.08 18.94 -24.72
CA THR A 37 -4.66 19.10 -24.38
C THR A 37 -3.88 17.83 -24.67
N LYS A 38 -2.62 18.00 -25.13
CA LYS A 38 -1.65 16.90 -25.28
C LYS A 38 -0.44 17.04 -24.37
N THR A 39 -0.40 18.06 -23.56
CA THR A 39 0.69 18.31 -22.63
C THR A 39 0.54 17.41 -21.41
N THR A 40 1.62 16.74 -21.06
CA THR A 40 1.72 15.96 -19.83
C THR A 40 2.61 16.68 -18.82
N VAL A 41 2.21 16.69 -17.57
CA VAL A 41 3.02 17.08 -16.41
C VAL A 41 3.23 15.85 -15.53
N MET A 42 4.48 15.54 -15.21
CA MET A 42 4.80 14.44 -14.30
C MET A 42 5.11 15.00 -12.91
N TYR A 43 4.32 14.60 -11.93
CA TYR A 43 4.63 14.80 -10.51
C TYR A 43 5.36 13.55 -10.00
N LEU A 44 6.51 13.72 -9.32
CA LEU A 44 7.38 12.62 -8.92
C LEU A 44 7.72 12.68 -7.43
N ALA A 45 7.52 11.56 -6.73
CA ALA A 45 7.91 11.41 -5.33
C ALA A 45 8.23 9.95 -4.99
N ALA A 46 8.56 9.67 -3.73
CA ALA A 46 9.04 8.36 -3.29
C ALA A 46 7.91 7.35 -3.03
N HIS A 47 6.83 7.77 -2.35
CA HIS A 47 5.80 6.85 -1.85
C HIS A 47 4.39 7.25 -2.28
N PRO A 48 3.43 6.32 -2.26
CA PRO A 48 2.00 6.65 -2.22
C PRO A 48 1.73 7.60 -1.04
N ASP A 49 1.06 8.72 -1.27
CA ASP A 49 0.79 9.80 -0.30
C ASP A 49 1.75 11.00 -0.29
N ASP A 50 2.90 10.92 -0.98
CA ASP A 50 3.80 12.08 -1.13
C ASP A 50 3.28 13.10 -2.14
N GLU A 51 2.34 12.72 -3.00
CA GLU A 51 1.81 13.62 -4.03
C GLU A 51 1.07 14.81 -3.43
N ASN A 52 1.21 15.96 -4.09
CA ASN A 52 0.38 17.13 -3.81
C ASN A 52 -0.91 17.05 -4.62
N THR A 53 -1.98 16.53 -4.01
CA THR A 53 -3.29 16.37 -4.66
C THR A 53 -3.89 17.70 -5.11
N ARG A 54 -3.52 18.86 -4.51
CA ARG A 54 -3.95 20.20 -4.95
C ARG A 54 -3.36 20.57 -6.29
N ILE A 55 -2.06 20.34 -6.49
CA ILE A 55 -1.40 20.59 -7.78
C ILE A 55 -1.93 19.63 -8.84
N ILE A 56 -2.08 18.32 -8.52
CA ILE A 56 -2.57 17.33 -9.49
C ILE A 56 -3.99 17.71 -9.94
N SER A 57 -4.91 17.99 -9.03
CA SER A 57 -6.29 18.37 -9.39
C SER A 57 -6.35 19.71 -10.12
N TRP A 58 -5.50 20.69 -9.78
CA TRP A 58 -5.39 21.95 -10.52
C TRP A 58 -4.90 21.73 -11.97
N LEU A 59 -3.90 20.86 -12.16
CA LEU A 59 -3.42 20.50 -13.50
C LEU A 59 -4.52 19.87 -14.35
N THR A 60 -5.33 19.01 -13.77
CA THR A 60 -6.35 18.25 -14.50
C THR A 60 -7.63 19.04 -14.73
N HIS A 61 -8.13 19.80 -13.75
CA HIS A 61 -9.41 20.53 -13.84
C HIS A 61 -9.28 21.98 -14.27
N GLU A 62 -8.18 22.69 -13.91
CA GLU A 62 -7.97 24.08 -14.31
C GLU A 62 -7.23 24.19 -15.65
N LYS A 63 -6.15 23.42 -15.80
CA LYS A 63 -5.29 23.45 -17.01
C LYS A 63 -5.68 22.39 -18.03
N HIS A 64 -6.51 21.44 -17.65
CA HIS A 64 -6.94 20.29 -18.45
C HIS A 64 -5.79 19.50 -19.06
N VAL A 65 -4.58 19.55 -18.44
CA VAL A 65 -3.41 18.78 -18.88
C VAL A 65 -3.43 17.39 -18.29
N ASP A 66 -2.73 16.48 -18.91
CA ASP A 66 -2.52 15.13 -18.42
C ASP A 66 -1.51 15.17 -17.27
N ALA A 67 -1.95 14.93 -16.03
CA ALA A 67 -1.11 14.86 -14.85
C ALA A 67 -0.78 13.41 -14.49
N VAL A 68 0.50 13.06 -14.48
CA VAL A 68 0.98 11.73 -14.12
C VAL A 68 1.69 11.80 -12.79
N TYR A 69 1.22 11.07 -11.80
CA TYR A 69 1.97 10.86 -10.57
C TYR A 69 2.87 9.63 -10.71
N LEU A 70 4.20 9.81 -10.65
CA LEU A 70 5.17 8.74 -10.55
C LEU A 70 5.59 8.58 -9.08
N SER A 71 5.09 7.55 -8.43
CA SER A 71 5.58 7.09 -7.13
C SER A 71 6.69 6.08 -7.36
N LEU A 72 7.86 6.24 -6.74
CA LEU A 72 8.96 5.30 -6.97
C LEU A 72 8.66 3.93 -6.38
N THR A 73 8.01 3.86 -5.23
CA THR A 73 7.61 2.59 -4.58
C THR A 73 6.09 2.45 -4.53
N ARG A 74 5.62 1.27 -4.11
CA ARG A 74 4.22 1.03 -3.77
C ARG A 74 3.91 1.23 -2.28
N GLY A 75 4.90 1.67 -1.50
CA GLY A 75 4.77 1.94 -0.07
C GLY A 75 4.64 0.71 0.79
N ASP A 76 5.12 -0.42 0.31
CA ASP A 76 5.05 -1.73 0.96
C ASP A 76 5.94 -1.83 2.22
N GLY A 77 6.97 -0.98 2.36
CA GLY A 77 7.80 -0.85 3.57
C GLY A 77 7.18 -0.01 4.70
N GLY A 78 6.02 0.59 4.47
CA GLY A 78 5.35 1.48 5.41
C GLY A 78 4.59 0.79 6.54
N GLN A 79 3.73 1.56 7.22
CA GLN A 79 2.81 1.07 8.26
C GLN A 79 1.37 1.17 7.77
N ASN A 80 0.48 0.34 8.34
CA ASN A 80 -0.95 0.38 8.11
C ASN A 80 -1.68 0.76 9.41
N LEU A 81 -2.42 1.87 9.41
CA LEU A 81 -3.17 2.33 10.58
C LEU A 81 -4.57 1.71 10.71
N ILE A 82 -5.06 1.09 9.63
CA ILE A 82 -6.44 0.57 9.57
C ILE A 82 -6.50 -0.96 9.53
N GLY A 83 -5.35 -1.65 9.43
CA GLY A 83 -5.30 -3.11 9.34
C GLY A 83 -3.93 -3.69 9.68
N THR A 84 -3.72 -4.93 9.26
CA THR A 84 -2.54 -5.73 9.61
C THR A 84 -1.66 -6.03 8.40
N GLU A 85 -2.01 -5.55 7.22
CA GLU A 85 -1.25 -5.77 5.99
C GLU A 85 0.14 -5.17 6.10
N LYS A 86 1.12 -5.93 5.67
CA LYS A 86 2.55 -5.58 5.62
C LYS A 86 3.14 -6.07 4.29
N GLY A 87 4.27 -5.51 3.90
CA GLY A 87 4.96 -5.90 2.68
C GLY A 87 4.07 -5.76 1.45
N GLU A 88 4.10 -6.73 0.57
CA GLU A 88 3.39 -6.71 -0.72
C GLU A 88 1.87 -6.50 -0.58
N LEU A 89 1.25 -6.98 0.50
CA LEU A 89 -0.18 -6.74 0.76
C LEU A 89 -0.47 -5.28 1.10
N LEU A 90 0.42 -4.62 1.84
CA LEU A 90 0.33 -3.18 2.07
C LEU A 90 0.57 -2.40 0.78
N GLY A 91 1.53 -2.81 -0.05
CA GLY A 91 1.75 -2.24 -1.38
C GLY A 91 0.52 -2.35 -2.28
N LEU A 92 -0.21 -3.45 -2.17
CA LEU A 92 -1.48 -3.67 -2.87
C LEU A 92 -2.57 -2.71 -2.39
N LEU A 93 -2.75 -2.57 -1.06
CA LEU A 93 -3.67 -1.63 -0.45
C LEU A 93 -3.37 -0.18 -0.88
N ARG A 94 -2.11 0.26 -0.71
CA ARG A 94 -1.70 1.63 -1.03
C ARG A 94 -1.78 1.96 -2.52
N THR A 95 -1.56 0.97 -3.39
CA THR A 95 -1.79 1.11 -4.82
C THR A 95 -3.27 1.42 -5.11
N GLN A 96 -4.19 0.72 -4.45
CA GLN A 96 -5.64 0.96 -4.63
C GLN A 96 -6.07 2.31 -4.06
N GLU A 97 -5.56 2.70 -2.90
CA GLU A 97 -5.83 4.03 -2.33
C GLU A 97 -5.41 5.16 -3.29
N LEU A 98 -4.23 5.02 -3.95
CA LEU A 98 -3.80 5.94 -5.00
C LEU A 98 -4.76 5.95 -6.19
N LEU A 99 -5.21 4.79 -6.65
CA LEU A 99 -6.16 4.71 -7.77
C LEU A 99 -7.50 5.37 -7.43
N GLU A 100 -7.98 5.20 -6.19
CA GLU A 100 -9.18 5.89 -5.72
C GLU A 100 -8.97 7.42 -5.65
N ALA A 101 -7.78 7.88 -5.22
CA ALA A 101 -7.44 9.29 -5.27
C ALA A 101 -7.43 9.81 -6.71
N ARG A 102 -6.87 9.05 -7.67
CA ARG A 102 -6.84 9.40 -9.11
C ARG A 102 -8.22 9.41 -9.75
N LYS A 103 -9.18 8.57 -9.30
CA LYS A 103 -10.58 8.67 -9.76
C LYS A 103 -11.20 10.04 -9.43
N ILE A 104 -10.77 10.66 -8.33
CA ILE A 104 -11.28 11.95 -7.87
C ILE A 104 -10.56 13.13 -8.53
N ASP A 105 -9.23 13.14 -8.50
CA ASP A 105 -8.42 14.26 -9.03
C ASP A 105 -8.10 14.13 -10.52
N LYS A 106 -8.55 13.07 -11.18
CA LYS A 106 -8.37 12.79 -12.62
C LYS A 106 -6.91 12.67 -13.07
N GLY A 107 -5.95 12.57 -12.16
CA GLY A 107 -4.58 12.24 -12.48
C GLY A 107 -4.40 10.79 -12.90
N ARG A 108 -3.26 10.47 -13.52
CA ARG A 108 -2.85 9.09 -13.81
C ARG A 108 -1.77 8.63 -12.84
N GLN A 109 -1.80 7.35 -12.46
CA GLN A 109 -0.82 6.75 -11.58
C GLN A 109 0.25 5.99 -12.36
N TRP A 110 1.51 6.10 -11.90
CA TRP A 110 2.65 5.36 -12.41
C TRP A 110 3.58 4.95 -11.28
N PHE A 111 4.33 3.84 -11.44
CA PHE A 111 5.27 3.32 -10.44
C PHE A 111 6.61 2.96 -11.06
N THR A 112 7.65 2.75 -10.24
CA THR A 112 8.83 1.97 -10.63
C THR A 112 8.70 0.54 -10.10
N ARG A 113 9.75 -0.27 -10.30
CA ARG A 113 9.83 -1.62 -9.71
C ARG A 113 10.47 -1.64 -8.31
N ALA A 114 10.80 -0.51 -7.73
CA ALA A 114 11.43 -0.45 -6.43
C ALA A 114 10.56 -1.10 -5.35
N LEU A 115 11.14 -2.05 -4.61
CA LEU A 115 10.58 -2.55 -3.37
C LEU A 115 10.80 -1.48 -2.30
N ASP A 116 9.77 -1.14 -1.56
CA ASP A 116 9.91 -0.24 -0.43
C ASP A 116 10.54 -0.96 0.76
N PHE A 117 11.16 -0.20 1.64
CA PHE A 117 11.78 -0.74 2.85
C PHE A 117 11.65 0.28 3.99
N GLY A 118 12.15 -0.07 5.16
CA GLY A 118 12.10 0.81 6.32
C GLY A 118 12.78 2.15 6.10
N TYR A 119 12.84 2.96 7.13
CA TYR A 119 13.40 4.30 7.07
C TYR A 119 14.90 4.27 6.68
N SER A 120 15.29 5.13 5.75
CA SER A 120 16.69 5.45 5.44
C SER A 120 17.02 6.91 5.79
N LYS A 121 18.24 7.19 6.23
CA LYS A 121 18.68 8.54 6.60
C LYS A 121 19.17 9.37 5.40
N THR A 122 19.72 8.70 4.40
CA THR A 122 20.35 9.36 3.26
C THR A 122 19.93 8.75 1.94
N ALA A 123 20.01 9.55 0.86
CA ALA A 123 19.78 9.07 -0.49
C ALA A 123 20.80 7.97 -0.90
N THR A 124 22.04 8.03 -0.39
CA THR A 124 23.07 7.02 -0.66
C THR A 124 22.68 5.65 -0.11
N GLU A 125 22.13 5.62 1.11
CA GLU A 125 21.60 4.41 1.72
C GLU A 125 20.46 3.83 0.89
N THR A 126 19.50 4.67 0.51
CA THR A 126 18.36 4.27 -0.33
C THR A 126 18.80 3.70 -1.68
N LEU A 127 19.68 4.41 -2.38
CA LEU A 127 20.14 4.02 -3.73
C LEU A 127 21.05 2.79 -3.74
N LYS A 128 21.67 2.46 -2.59
CA LYS A 128 22.38 1.19 -2.41
C LYS A 128 21.38 0.03 -2.31
N PHE A 129 20.27 0.23 -1.60
CA PHE A 129 19.23 -0.79 -1.44
C PHE A 129 18.43 -1.01 -2.76
N TRP A 130 18.06 0.07 -3.45
CA TRP A 130 17.21 0.01 -4.64
C TRP A 130 17.92 -0.40 -5.94
N ASP A 131 19.20 -0.59 -5.99
CA ASP A 131 19.95 -0.64 -7.24
C ASP A 131 19.68 0.60 -8.12
N LYS A 132 20.50 1.61 -7.92
CA LYS A 132 20.35 2.92 -8.57
C LYS A 132 20.11 2.83 -10.09
N GLN A 133 20.83 1.93 -10.79
CA GLN A 133 20.75 1.84 -12.25
C GLN A 133 19.40 1.29 -12.73
N GLU A 134 18.87 0.31 -12.05
CA GLU A 134 17.57 -0.28 -12.38
C GLU A 134 16.43 0.72 -12.16
N ILE A 135 16.45 1.46 -11.04
CA ILE A 135 15.40 2.45 -10.77
C ILE A 135 15.54 3.68 -11.65
N LEU A 136 16.76 4.13 -11.95
CA LEU A 136 17.00 5.18 -12.94
C LEU A 136 16.45 4.79 -14.32
N ALA A 137 16.65 3.53 -14.74
CA ALA A 137 16.07 3.02 -15.99
C ALA A 137 14.53 3.08 -15.98
N ASP A 138 13.88 2.78 -14.85
CA ASP A 138 12.43 2.87 -14.72
C ASP A 138 11.93 4.32 -14.75
N VAL A 139 12.64 5.27 -14.14
CA VAL A 139 12.31 6.70 -14.23
C VAL A 139 12.48 7.22 -15.65
N VAL A 140 13.57 6.86 -16.34
CA VAL A 140 13.78 7.19 -17.77
C VAL A 140 12.68 6.57 -18.64
N TRP A 141 12.31 5.33 -18.38
CA TRP A 141 11.18 4.67 -19.04
C TRP A 141 9.88 5.44 -18.85
N ALA A 142 9.56 5.86 -17.62
CA ALA A 142 8.35 6.61 -17.30
C ALA A 142 8.33 7.97 -18.06
N ILE A 143 9.45 8.67 -18.13
CA ILE A 143 9.59 9.92 -18.90
C ILE A 143 9.36 9.66 -20.39
N ARG A 144 10.04 8.67 -20.96
CA ARG A 144 9.92 8.32 -22.40
C ARG A 144 8.50 7.87 -22.77
N LYS A 145 7.83 7.13 -21.87
CA LYS A 145 6.47 6.61 -22.10
C LYS A 145 5.41 7.70 -21.98
N ASN A 146 5.50 8.55 -20.97
CA ASN A 146 4.50 9.58 -20.69
C ASN A 146 4.81 10.94 -21.33
N LYS A 147 6.04 11.18 -21.77
CA LYS A 147 6.48 12.38 -22.50
C LYS A 147 6.11 13.70 -21.81
N PRO A 148 6.44 13.88 -20.52
CA PRO A 148 6.11 15.11 -19.81
C PRO A 148 6.90 16.30 -20.34
N GLU A 149 6.23 17.44 -20.56
CA GLU A 149 6.87 18.73 -20.82
C GLU A 149 7.45 19.34 -19.54
N ILE A 150 6.79 19.08 -18.40
CA ILE A 150 7.18 19.56 -17.08
C ILE A 150 7.30 18.38 -16.13
N ILE A 151 8.36 18.37 -15.34
CA ILE A 151 8.50 17.46 -14.19
C ILE A 151 8.46 18.31 -12.91
N ILE A 152 7.68 17.87 -11.92
CA ILE A 152 7.60 18.48 -10.60
C ILE A 152 8.01 17.42 -9.57
N THR A 153 9.10 17.65 -8.83
CA THR A 153 9.48 16.78 -7.71
C THR A 153 8.84 17.27 -6.42
N ARG A 154 8.43 16.35 -5.57
CA ARG A 154 7.94 16.70 -4.22
C ARG A 154 9.05 17.13 -3.28
N PHE A 155 10.26 16.62 -3.48
CA PHE A 155 11.39 16.81 -2.58
C PHE A 155 12.55 17.54 -3.26
N ASP A 156 13.38 18.23 -2.46
CA ASP A 156 14.57 18.93 -2.93
C ASP A 156 15.72 17.93 -3.10
N PRO A 157 16.38 17.87 -4.27
CA PRO A 157 17.57 17.02 -4.46
C PRO A 157 18.75 17.38 -3.54
N ASN A 158 18.74 18.56 -2.93
CA ASN A 158 19.81 19.04 -2.02
C ASN A 158 19.51 18.80 -0.53
N SER A 159 18.40 18.15 -0.17
CA SER A 159 17.97 17.93 1.22
C SER A 159 18.57 16.67 1.87
N ASN A 160 19.74 16.20 1.42
CA ASN A 160 20.35 14.97 1.91
C ASN A 160 20.63 15.04 3.43
N GLY A 161 20.02 14.09 4.17
CA GLY A 161 20.11 14.02 5.63
C GLY A 161 19.09 14.87 6.39
N GLU A 162 18.31 15.74 5.71
CA GLU A 162 17.29 16.58 6.34
C GLU A 162 15.90 15.91 6.33
N THR A 163 15.69 15.01 5.38
CA THR A 163 14.45 14.25 5.20
C THR A 163 14.75 12.76 5.07
N HIS A 164 13.73 11.92 5.00
CA HIS A 164 13.85 10.51 4.66
C HIS A 164 14.68 10.32 3.37
N GLY A 165 15.65 9.41 3.38
CA GLY A 165 16.55 9.18 2.25
C GLY A 165 15.86 8.84 0.95
N HIS A 166 14.71 8.14 0.99
CA HIS A 166 13.85 7.87 -0.18
C HIS A 166 13.39 9.17 -0.86
N HIS A 167 13.03 10.19 -0.07
CA HIS A 167 12.59 11.50 -0.56
C HIS A 167 13.67 12.16 -1.40
N THR A 168 14.87 12.33 -0.84
CA THR A 168 15.99 12.92 -1.57
C THR A 168 16.42 12.07 -2.76
N ALA A 169 16.43 10.72 -2.60
CA ALA A 169 16.76 9.79 -3.69
C ALA A 169 15.80 9.93 -4.87
N SER A 170 14.50 10.11 -4.63
CA SER A 170 13.50 10.31 -5.69
C SER A 170 13.78 11.56 -6.52
N ALA A 171 14.14 12.67 -5.84
CA ALA A 171 14.48 13.93 -6.52
C ALA A 171 15.80 13.84 -7.30
N LEU A 172 16.83 13.16 -6.76
CA LEU A 172 18.11 12.93 -7.44
C LEU A 172 17.94 12.08 -8.70
N LEU A 173 17.14 11.01 -8.63
CA LEU A 173 16.83 10.17 -9.79
C LEU A 173 16.08 10.97 -10.87
N ALA A 174 15.13 11.84 -10.48
CA ALA A 174 14.42 12.71 -11.41
C ALA A 174 15.37 13.69 -12.10
N MET A 175 16.31 14.30 -11.35
CA MET A 175 17.32 15.23 -11.90
C MET A 175 18.23 14.57 -12.92
N GLU A 176 18.64 13.34 -12.66
CA GLU A 176 19.50 12.57 -13.58
C GLU A 176 18.70 12.09 -14.80
N ALA A 177 17.51 11.54 -14.59
CA ALA A 177 16.65 11.04 -15.66
C ALA A 177 16.16 12.14 -16.63
N PHE A 178 16.07 13.40 -16.17
CA PHE A 178 15.67 14.55 -16.99
C PHE A 178 16.51 14.67 -18.28
N ASP A 179 17.83 14.56 -18.16
CA ASP A 179 18.74 14.62 -19.33
C ASP A 179 18.79 13.27 -20.06
N LEU A 180 18.90 12.18 -19.29
CA LEU A 180 19.14 10.85 -19.84
C LEU A 180 17.98 10.33 -20.69
N ALA A 181 16.75 10.76 -20.43
CA ALA A 181 15.59 10.34 -21.23
C ALA A 181 15.66 10.82 -22.69
N GLY A 182 16.38 11.92 -22.94
CA GLY A 182 16.65 12.43 -24.30
C GLY A 182 17.79 11.74 -25.03
N ASP A 183 18.68 11.03 -24.32
CA ASP A 183 19.85 10.38 -24.92
C ASP A 183 19.52 8.96 -25.43
N PRO A 184 19.61 8.72 -26.78
CA PRO A 184 19.36 7.38 -27.32
C PRO A 184 20.42 6.32 -26.95
N LYS A 185 21.55 6.72 -26.39
CA LYS A 185 22.63 5.82 -25.98
C LYS A 185 22.38 5.25 -24.59
N VAL A 186 21.51 5.90 -23.79
CA VAL A 186 21.15 5.49 -22.43
C VAL A 186 19.94 4.60 -22.49
N PHE A 187 20.02 3.41 -21.89
CA PHE A 187 18.98 2.38 -21.92
C PHE A 187 18.41 2.14 -23.34
N PRO A 188 19.24 1.79 -24.32
CA PRO A 188 18.85 1.65 -25.73
C PRO A 188 17.82 0.54 -25.96
N GLU A 189 17.72 -0.46 -25.07
CA GLU A 189 16.72 -1.53 -25.11
C GLU A 189 15.28 -1.02 -24.99
N GLN A 190 15.07 0.12 -24.33
CA GLN A 190 13.76 0.76 -24.20
C GLN A 190 13.26 1.31 -25.54
N LEU A 191 14.16 1.67 -26.45
CA LEU A 191 13.82 2.27 -27.75
C LEU A 191 13.12 1.30 -28.71
N LYS A 192 13.04 0.01 -28.37
CA LYS A 192 12.16 -0.96 -29.05
C LYS A 192 10.68 -0.66 -28.84
N TYR A 193 10.33 0.03 -27.75
CA TYR A 193 8.96 0.28 -27.32
C TYR A 193 8.58 1.76 -27.29
N VAL A 194 9.53 2.63 -26.99
CA VAL A 194 9.34 4.07 -26.85
C VAL A 194 10.39 4.88 -27.61
N LYS A 195 10.11 6.16 -27.83
CA LYS A 195 11.11 7.11 -28.38
C LYS A 195 11.75 7.89 -27.23
N THR A 196 12.95 8.43 -27.48
CA THR A 196 13.56 9.41 -26.58
C THR A 196 12.63 10.60 -26.36
N TRP A 197 12.72 11.20 -25.17
CA TRP A 197 11.97 12.39 -24.82
C TRP A 197 12.81 13.31 -23.94
N HIS A 198 12.76 14.61 -24.20
CA HIS A 198 13.44 15.62 -23.41
C HIS A 198 12.40 16.56 -22.81
N PRO A 199 12.15 16.51 -21.47
CA PRO A 199 11.27 17.47 -20.81
C PRO A 199 11.80 18.90 -20.95
N LYS A 200 10.93 19.90 -20.98
CA LYS A 200 11.35 21.30 -21.10
C LYS A 200 11.91 21.85 -19.80
N ARG A 201 11.31 21.52 -18.69
CA ARG A 201 11.71 22.07 -17.38
C ARG A 201 11.34 21.19 -16.21
N MET A 202 12.02 21.45 -15.11
CA MET A 202 11.80 20.77 -13.82
C MET A 202 11.68 21.78 -12.71
N PHE A 203 10.75 21.50 -11.80
CA PHE A 203 10.52 22.25 -10.57
C PHE A 203 10.55 21.34 -9.34
N TYR A 204 10.78 21.94 -8.18
CA TYR A 204 10.58 21.37 -6.87
C TYR A 204 9.38 22.05 -6.19
N ASN A 205 8.42 21.26 -5.72
CA ASN A 205 7.26 21.77 -5.00
C ASN A 205 7.59 21.95 -3.51
N THR A 206 7.87 23.17 -3.09
CA THR A 206 8.17 23.51 -1.71
C THR A 206 6.92 23.95 -0.95
N SER A 207 7.01 23.92 0.37
CA SER A 207 5.96 24.40 1.28
C SER A 207 6.57 24.79 2.64
N TRP A 208 5.77 25.37 3.50
CA TRP A 208 6.18 25.76 4.85
C TRP A 208 6.83 24.63 5.66
N TRP A 209 6.47 23.38 5.39
CA TRP A 209 7.01 22.21 6.07
C TRP A 209 8.54 22.09 5.90
N PHE A 210 9.08 22.44 4.74
CA PHE A 210 10.52 22.40 4.46
C PHE A 210 11.29 23.57 5.10
N TYR A 211 10.59 24.57 5.64
CA TYR A 211 11.18 25.70 6.37
C TYR A 211 11.03 25.55 7.89
N GLY A 212 10.55 24.39 8.36
CA GLY A 212 10.38 24.06 9.76
C GLY A 212 9.11 24.65 10.43
N SER A 213 8.61 25.79 9.97
CA SER A 213 7.34 26.39 10.44
C SER A 213 6.71 27.32 9.41
N LYS A 214 5.41 27.59 9.55
CA LYS A 214 4.70 28.60 8.73
C LYS A 214 5.32 29.99 8.89
N GLU A 215 5.67 30.36 10.11
CA GLU A 215 6.28 31.66 10.39
C GLU A 215 7.64 31.84 9.68
N ASN A 216 8.48 30.81 9.68
CA ASN A 216 9.75 30.84 8.95
C ASN A 216 9.52 30.97 7.46
N PHE A 217 8.53 30.23 6.92
CA PHE A 217 8.19 30.31 5.51
C PHE A 217 7.64 31.68 5.10
N GLU A 218 6.84 32.33 5.96
CA GLU A 218 6.33 33.66 5.71
C GLU A 218 7.47 34.70 5.62
N LYS A 219 8.50 34.57 6.45
CA LYS A 219 9.69 35.44 6.49
C LYS A 219 10.73 35.10 5.41
N ALA A 220 10.66 33.96 4.80
CA ALA A 220 11.63 33.52 3.78
C ALA A 220 11.52 34.37 2.50
N ASP A 221 12.66 34.61 1.84
CA ASP A 221 12.68 35.17 0.50
C ASP A 221 12.04 34.19 -0.50
N LYS A 222 11.01 34.66 -1.19
CA LYS A 222 10.25 33.90 -2.21
C LYS A 222 10.47 34.41 -3.62
N SER A 223 11.43 35.32 -3.83
CA SER A 223 11.71 35.92 -5.14
C SER A 223 12.05 34.90 -6.24
N ASP A 224 12.62 33.75 -5.85
CA ASP A 224 12.95 32.64 -6.75
C ASP A 224 11.83 31.62 -6.93
N LEU A 225 10.69 31.79 -6.25
CA LEU A 225 9.59 30.84 -6.29
C LEU A 225 8.51 31.26 -7.28
N PHE A 226 8.00 30.31 -8.02
CA PHE A 226 6.77 30.44 -8.79
C PHE A 226 5.60 30.13 -7.86
N SER A 227 4.62 31.03 -7.80
CA SER A 227 3.41 30.82 -7.01
C SER A 227 2.22 30.52 -7.90
N ILE A 228 1.43 29.54 -7.50
CA ILE A 228 0.22 29.08 -8.20
C ILE A 228 -0.93 29.14 -7.20
N ASP A 229 -1.98 29.90 -7.51
CA ASP A 229 -3.22 29.79 -6.76
C ASP A 229 -3.98 28.53 -7.20
N VAL A 230 -4.04 27.56 -6.34
CA VAL A 230 -4.74 26.28 -6.56
C VAL A 230 -6.13 26.26 -5.91
N GLY A 231 -6.62 27.40 -5.36
CA GLY A 231 -7.91 27.50 -4.68
C GLY A 231 -9.10 27.75 -5.61
N SER A 232 -8.94 27.58 -6.93
CA SER A 232 -10.00 27.84 -7.94
C SER A 232 -11.32 27.12 -7.64
N TYR A 233 -12.44 27.80 -7.88
CA TYR A 233 -13.76 27.21 -7.89
C TYR A 233 -14.20 26.89 -9.32
N TYR A 234 -14.71 25.70 -9.56
CA TYR A 234 -15.18 25.21 -10.86
C TYR A 234 -16.72 25.27 -10.93
N PRO A 235 -17.32 26.37 -11.46
CA PRO A 235 -18.78 26.56 -11.41
C PRO A 235 -19.57 25.47 -12.11
N THR A 236 -19.03 24.91 -13.20
CA THR A 236 -19.66 23.81 -13.93
C THR A 236 -19.73 22.51 -13.14
N LEU A 237 -18.77 22.28 -12.26
CA LEU A 237 -18.71 21.10 -11.39
C LEU A 237 -19.32 21.35 -10.01
N GLY A 238 -19.50 22.63 -9.62
CA GLY A 238 -20.06 23.02 -8.33
C GLY A 238 -19.12 22.73 -7.14
N ILE A 239 -17.80 22.64 -7.36
CA ILE A 239 -16.81 22.27 -6.38
C ILE A 239 -15.50 23.06 -6.59
N SER A 240 -14.76 23.32 -5.53
CA SER A 240 -13.42 23.93 -5.63
C SER A 240 -12.33 22.87 -5.76
N ASN A 241 -11.16 23.31 -6.27
CA ASN A 241 -9.99 22.46 -6.37
C ASN A 241 -9.54 21.91 -5.00
N ASN A 242 -9.58 22.74 -3.94
CA ASN A 242 -9.23 22.31 -2.59
C ASN A 242 -10.17 21.23 -2.06
N GLU A 243 -11.48 21.29 -2.39
CA GLU A 243 -12.44 20.27 -2.03
C GLU A 243 -12.20 18.96 -2.78
N ILE A 244 -11.84 19.01 -4.08
CA ILE A 244 -11.42 17.83 -4.87
C ILE A 244 -10.17 17.21 -4.24
N SER A 245 -9.16 18.03 -4.02
CA SER A 245 -7.88 17.62 -3.44
C SER A 245 -8.03 16.96 -2.07
N ALA A 246 -8.82 17.55 -1.17
CA ALA A 246 -9.05 16.99 0.17
C ALA A 246 -9.76 15.63 0.10
N LYS A 247 -10.73 15.46 -0.82
CA LYS A 247 -11.39 14.17 -1.05
C LYS A 247 -10.41 13.13 -1.58
N ALA A 248 -9.55 13.52 -2.54
CA ALA A 248 -8.52 12.63 -3.08
C ALA A 248 -7.50 12.22 -2.00
N ARG A 249 -6.98 13.20 -1.24
CA ARG A 249 -6.04 12.96 -0.14
C ARG A 249 -6.61 12.03 0.93
N SER A 250 -7.89 12.15 1.22
CA SER A 250 -8.59 11.34 2.24
C SER A 250 -8.73 9.86 1.84
N LYS A 251 -8.39 9.49 0.61
CA LYS A 251 -8.35 8.08 0.16
C LYS A 251 -7.16 7.31 0.74
N HIS A 252 -6.12 8.00 1.17
CA HIS A 252 -4.97 7.39 1.87
C HIS A 252 -5.32 7.04 3.33
N ALA A 253 -6.35 6.21 3.53
CA ALA A 253 -6.87 5.86 4.83
C ALA A 253 -5.87 5.07 5.67
N CYS A 254 -5.10 4.17 5.06
CA CYS A 254 -4.09 3.38 5.74
C CYS A 254 -2.93 4.22 6.32
N GLN A 255 -2.79 5.48 5.86
CA GLN A 255 -1.81 6.44 6.37
C GLN A 255 -2.42 7.51 7.28
N GLY A 256 -3.75 7.50 7.46
CA GLY A 256 -4.44 8.46 8.34
C GLY A 256 -4.54 9.87 7.76
N PHE A 257 -4.60 10.04 6.45
CA PHE A 257 -4.63 11.34 5.77
C PHE A 257 -6.03 11.89 5.50
N GLY A 258 -7.02 11.55 6.32
CA GLY A 258 -8.33 12.20 6.26
C GLY A 258 -8.20 13.72 6.45
N MET A 259 -8.76 14.51 5.51
CA MET A 259 -8.64 15.97 5.49
C MET A 259 -10.01 16.65 5.51
N ALA A 260 -10.07 17.78 6.22
CA ALA A 260 -11.20 18.70 6.11
C ALA A 260 -11.21 19.38 4.73
N LEU A 261 -12.40 19.71 4.26
CA LEU A 261 -12.59 20.45 3.01
C LEU A 261 -12.26 21.92 3.22
N GLU A 262 -11.20 22.41 2.58
CA GLU A 262 -10.80 23.82 2.58
C GLU A 262 -11.41 24.54 1.37
N ARG A 263 -11.55 25.87 1.44
CA ARG A 263 -12.16 26.71 0.40
C ARG A 263 -11.44 28.05 0.33
N GLY A 264 -11.44 28.64 -0.86
CA GLY A 264 -10.81 29.94 -1.10
C GLY A 264 -9.43 29.82 -1.73
N SER A 265 -8.75 30.97 -1.91
CA SER A 265 -7.40 31.04 -2.48
C SER A 265 -6.42 30.27 -1.63
N ASP A 266 -5.56 29.47 -2.28
CA ASP A 266 -4.51 28.68 -1.64
C ASP A 266 -3.29 28.64 -2.57
N LEU A 267 -2.14 29.09 -2.05
CA LEU A 267 -0.94 29.25 -2.83
C LEU A 267 0.00 28.06 -2.67
N GLU A 268 0.32 27.43 -3.79
CA GLU A 268 1.40 26.45 -3.90
C GLU A 268 2.65 27.11 -4.51
N TYR A 269 3.82 26.61 -4.11
CA TYR A 269 5.10 27.21 -4.49
C TYR A 269 6.00 26.20 -5.16
N LEU A 270 6.57 26.62 -6.30
CA LEU A 270 7.50 25.82 -7.09
C LEU A 270 8.84 26.54 -7.22
N LYS A 271 9.94 25.85 -6.94
CA LYS A 271 11.29 26.31 -7.19
C LYS A 271 11.82 25.71 -8.48
N PHE A 272 12.33 26.55 -9.36
CA PHE A 272 12.92 26.08 -10.62
C PHE A 272 14.21 25.31 -10.34
N LEU A 273 14.35 24.13 -10.95
CA LEU A 273 15.53 23.26 -10.83
C LEU A 273 16.34 23.19 -12.10
N LYS A 274 15.70 22.97 -13.27
CA LYS A 274 16.42 22.62 -14.49
C LYS A 274 15.62 22.89 -15.77
N GLY A 275 16.32 23.05 -16.89
CA GLY A 275 15.74 23.25 -18.24
C GLY A 275 15.48 24.72 -18.58
N ASP A 276 14.42 24.98 -19.35
CA ASP A 276 14.07 26.32 -19.83
C ASP A 276 13.29 27.08 -18.75
N LYS A 277 13.94 28.04 -18.05
CA LYS A 277 13.29 28.82 -16.99
C LYS A 277 12.24 29.77 -17.60
N PRO A 278 10.97 29.75 -17.10
CA PRO A 278 9.98 30.74 -17.51
C PRO A 278 10.41 32.16 -17.15
N LYS A 279 10.01 33.12 -17.94
CA LYS A 279 10.27 34.55 -17.66
C LYS A 279 9.17 35.19 -16.82
N SER A 280 7.99 34.61 -16.85
CA SER A 280 6.83 34.99 -16.03
C SER A 280 6.54 33.98 -14.94
N ASN A 281 5.53 34.22 -14.12
CA ASN A 281 5.07 33.27 -13.09
C ASN A 281 4.22 32.13 -13.68
N ASP A 282 4.11 32.03 -15.03
CA ASP A 282 3.41 30.93 -15.70
C ASP A 282 4.36 29.77 -15.99
N ILE A 283 4.16 28.65 -15.29
CA ILE A 283 4.98 27.43 -15.49
C ILE A 283 4.81 26.82 -16.89
N PHE A 284 3.77 27.18 -17.63
CA PHE A 284 3.50 26.73 -19.00
C PHE A 284 4.01 27.70 -20.07
N GLU A 285 4.67 28.83 -19.71
CA GLU A 285 5.18 29.79 -20.67
C GLU A 285 6.03 29.11 -21.77
N GLY A 286 5.65 29.32 -23.02
CA GLY A 286 6.33 28.74 -24.19
C GLY A 286 6.07 27.22 -24.40
N ILE A 287 5.09 26.63 -23.69
CA ILE A 287 4.63 25.27 -23.96
C ILE A 287 3.30 25.32 -24.70
N ASN A 288 3.20 24.58 -25.80
CA ASN A 288 1.96 24.44 -26.54
C ASN A 288 1.08 23.37 -25.83
N LEU A 289 0.05 23.80 -25.12
CA LEU A 289 -0.85 22.87 -24.40
C LEU A 289 -1.69 22.02 -25.35
N LYS A 290 -2.05 22.56 -26.51
CA LYS A 290 -2.83 21.87 -27.53
C LYS A 290 -1.92 21.05 -28.45
N GLY A 291 -2.41 19.96 -29.00
CA GLY A 291 -1.63 19.14 -29.94
C GLY A 291 -1.35 19.87 -31.27
N ASP A 292 -0.32 19.40 -32.00
CA ASP A 292 0.15 20.03 -33.21
C ASP A 292 -0.78 19.86 -34.44
N SER A 293 -1.74 18.94 -34.38
CA SER A 293 -2.67 18.67 -35.47
C SER A 293 -3.79 19.68 -35.53
N LYS A 294 -3.64 20.71 -36.40
CA LYS A 294 -4.69 21.70 -36.63
C LYS A 294 -6.06 21.10 -36.96
N THR A 295 -6.10 20.00 -37.71
CA THR A 295 -7.36 19.34 -38.09
C THR A 295 -8.05 18.74 -36.90
N VAL A 296 -7.34 18.05 -36.00
CA VAL A 296 -7.89 17.49 -34.78
C VAL A 296 -8.34 18.62 -33.86
N GLN A 297 -7.52 19.64 -33.64
CA GLN A 297 -7.85 20.78 -32.81
C GLN A 297 -9.11 21.53 -33.29
N THR A 298 -9.19 21.84 -34.57
CA THR A 298 -10.39 22.48 -35.15
C THR A 298 -11.65 21.65 -34.91
N GLN A 299 -11.54 20.31 -35.03
CA GLN A 299 -12.69 19.44 -34.77
C GLN A 299 -13.06 19.37 -33.27
N LEU A 300 -12.07 19.39 -32.36
CA LEU A 300 -12.27 19.46 -30.91
C LEU A 300 -12.86 20.81 -30.51
N ASP A 301 -12.31 21.92 -30.97
CA ASP A 301 -12.84 23.27 -30.74
C ASP A 301 -14.33 23.35 -31.16
N LYS A 302 -14.65 22.77 -32.35
CA LYS A 302 -16.04 22.67 -32.82
C LYS A 302 -16.91 21.81 -31.90
N THR A 303 -16.38 20.66 -31.45
CA THR A 303 -17.14 19.75 -30.57
C THR A 303 -17.50 20.43 -29.26
N ILE A 304 -16.57 21.20 -28.69
CA ILE A 304 -16.76 21.95 -27.43
C ILE A 304 -17.73 23.11 -27.66
N SER A 305 -17.56 23.90 -28.74
CA SER A 305 -18.46 25.03 -29.02
C SER A 305 -19.91 24.61 -29.28
N ASP A 306 -20.10 23.44 -29.88
CA ASP A 306 -21.41 22.89 -30.22
C ASP A 306 -22.04 22.10 -29.06
N PHE A 307 -21.34 21.93 -27.95
CA PHE A 307 -21.80 21.09 -26.84
C PHE A 307 -23.07 21.66 -26.18
N GLN A 308 -24.05 20.79 -26.01
CA GLN A 308 -25.32 21.15 -25.39
C GLN A 308 -25.53 20.41 -24.09
N PHE A 309 -25.51 21.12 -22.96
CA PHE A 309 -25.70 20.50 -21.63
C PHE A 309 -27.04 19.78 -21.48
N SER A 310 -28.10 20.25 -22.12
CA SER A 310 -29.40 19.59 -22.13
C SER A 310 -29.50 18.42 -23.11
N ALA A 311 -28.56 18.30 -24.03
CA ALA A 311 -28.57 17.30 -25.10
C ALA A 311 -27.16 16.86 -25.47
N PRO A 312 -26.36 16.29 -24.53
CA PRO A 312 -24.97 15.87 -24.78
C PRO A 312 -24.84 14.88 -25.94
N GLN A 313 -25.89 14.07 -26.19
CA GLN A 313 -25.94 13.11 -27.29
C GLN A 313 -25.85 13.78 -28.70
N ALA A 314 -26.13 15.08 -28.83
CA ALA A 314 -25.91 15.80 -30.08
C ALA A 314 -24.44 15.86 -30.53
N SER A 315 -23.50 15.67 -29.59
CA SER A 315 -22.07 15.68 -29.85
C SER A 315 -21.56 14.44 -30.61
N LEU A 316 -22.37 13.36 -30.76
CA LEU A 316 -21.92 12.09 -31.36
C LEU A 316 -21.20 12.28 -32.70
N GLY A 317 -21.84 13.01 -33.63
CA GLY A 317 -21.27 13.18 -34.97
C GLY A 317 -19.91 13.89 -34.97
N ASN A 318 -19.70 14.83 -34.02
CA ASN A 318 -18.42 15.52 -33.86
C ASN A 318 -17.40 14.60 -33.19
N LEU A 319 -17.77 13.83 -32.16
CA LEU A 319 -16.89 12.87 -31.48
C LEU A 319 -16.43 11.74 -32.42
N LEU A 320 -17.32 11.19 -33.26
CA LEU A 320 -16.93 10.20 -34.26
C LEU A 320 -15.89 10.74 -35.25
N LYS A 321 -16.01 12.01 -35.66
CA LYS A 321 -14.99 12.64 -36.50
C LYS A 321 -13.64 12.78 -35.76
N VAL A 322 -13.67 13.17 -34.48
CA VAL A 322 -12.43 13.22 -33.66
C VAL A 322 -11.80 11.83 -33.57
N TYR A 323 -12.61 10.80 -33.27
CA TYR A 323 -12.15 9.40 -33.21
C TYR A 323 -11.47 8.96 -34.51
N GLU A 324 -12.09 9.18 -35.65
CA GLU A 324 -11.54 8.82 -36.96
C GLU A 324 -10.28 9.61 -37.32
N LEU A 325 -10.20 10.90 -36.96
CA LEU A 325 -9.02 11.72 -37.19
C LEU A 325 -7.83 11.24 -36.35
N LEU A 326 -8.04 10.99 -35.06
CA LEU A 326 -7.01 10.46 -34.16
C LEU A 326 -6.54 9.07 -34.61
N LYS A 327 -7.45 8.16 -34.92
CA LYS A 327 -7.16 6.80 -35.38
C LYS A 327 -6.35 6.77 -36.67
N ARG A 328 -6.60 7.68 -37.62
CA ARG A 328 -5.81 7.82 -38.86
C ARG A 328 -4.39 8.34 -38.61
N GLN A 329 -4.22 9.22 -37.62
CA GLN A 329 -2.92 9.77 -37.29
C GLN A 329 -2.08 8.76 -36.50
N ASN A 330 -2.67 8.11 -35.52
CA ASN A 330 -2.02 7.13 -34.69
C ASN A 330 -3.06 6.13 -34.14
N PRO A 331 -3.15 4.90 -34.67
CA PRO A 331 -4.08 3.89 -34.18
C PRO A 331 -3.89 3.51 -32.70
N ASN A 332 -2.72 3.85 -32.12
CA ASN A 332 -2.38 3.58 -30.73
C ASN A 332 -2.36 4.88 -29.89
N ASP A 333 -3.02 5.94 -30.31
CA ASP A 333 -3.12 7.18 -29.54
C ASP A 333 -3.95 6.90 -28.27
N PRO A 334 -3.41 7.15 -27.06
CA PRO A 334 -4.14 6.90 -25.81
C PRO A 334 -5.46 7.70 -25.72
N LYS A 335 -5.55 8.85 -26.39
CA LYS A 335 -6.79 9.63 -26.44
C LYS A 335 -7.94 8.94 -27.17
N LEU A 336 -7.69 7.88 -27.95
CA LEU A 336 -8.76 7.10 -28.54
C LEU A 336 -9.65 6.45 -27.47
N GLU A 337 -9.09 6.00 -26.35
CA GLU A 337 -9.90 5.44 -25.25
C GLU A 337 -10.72 6.53 -24.55
N GLU A 338 -10.16 7.73 -24.36
CA GLU A 338 -10.90 8.88 -23.83
C GLU A 338 -12.10 9.27 -24.73
N VAL A 339 -11.90 9.27 -26.06
CA VAL A 339 -13.00 9.55 -27.03
C VAL A 339 -14.05 8.44 -27.00
N LYS A 340 -13.64 7.17 -26.90
CA LYS A 340 -14.60 6.04 -26.76
C LYS A 340 -15.46 6.20 -25.51
N ASP A 341 -14.84 6.53 -24.37
CA ASP A 341 -15.54 6.76 -23.12
C ASP A 341 -16.52 7.93 -23.21
N LEU A 342 -16.10 9.06 -23.83
CA LEU A 342 -16.96 10.20 -24.10
C LEU A 342 -18.14 9.86 -25.03
N ILE A 343 -17.95 8.97 -26.01
CA ILE A 343 -19.05 8.51 -26.87
C ILE A 343 -20.08 7.73 -26.04
N LEU A 344 -19.64 6.82 -25.17
CA LEU A 344 -20.57 6.09 -24.29
C LEU A 344 -21.33 7.05 -23.36
N LYS A 345 -20.60 7.94 -22.69
CA LYS A 345 -21.16 8.93 -21.73
C LYS A 345 -22.17 9.85 -22.39
N THR A 346 -21.83 10.44 -23.55
CA THR A 346 -22.74 11.37 -24.26
C THR A 346 -23.99 10.66 -24.79
N GLN A 347 -23.87 9.40 -25.19
CA GLN A 347 -25.01 8.62 -25.68
C GLN A 347 -25.82 7.97 -24.56
N GLY A 348 -25.35 8.03 -23.32
CA GLY A 348 -25.96 7.32 -22.21
C GLY A 348 -25.97 5.80 -22.41
N ILE A 349 -24.98 5.25 -23.13
CA ILE A 349 -24.86 3.82 -23.35
C ILE A 349 -24.16 3.22 -22.14
N TYR A 350 -24.78 2.17 -21.59
CA TYR A 350 -24.27 1.42 -20.48
C TYR A 350 -23.99 -0.03 -20.90
N LEU A 351 -22.79 -0.51 -20.57
CA LEU A 351 -22.32 -1.86 -20.91
C LEU A 351 -21.94 -2.58 -19.62
N GLU A 352 -22.52 -3.76 -19.40
CA GLU A 352 -22.28 -4.56 -18.19
C GLU A 352 -22.15 -6.03 -18.54
N TRP A 353 -21.15 -6.71 -18.00
CA TRP A 353 -21.02 -8.17 -18.04
C TRP A 353 -20.78 -8.68 -16.62
N THR A 354 -21.78 -9.37 -16.07
CA THR A 354 -21.83 -9.66 -14.63
C THR A 354 -22.07 -11.13 -14.31
N THR A 355 -21.78 -11.48 -13.07
CA THR A 355 -22.03 -12.78 -12.44
C THR A 355 -22.45 -12.60 -10.98
N GLY A 356 -22.99 -13.64 -10.36
CA GLY A 356 -23.40 -13.62 -8.95
C GLY A 356 -22.27 -13.87 -7.94
N SER A 357 -21.06 -14.16 -8.38
CA SER A 357 -19.92 -14.49 -7.50
C SER A 357 -18.69 -13.65 -7.82
N ALA A 358 -17.94 -13.21 -6.80
CA ALA A 358 -16.64 -12.53 -6.99
C ALA A 358 -15.53 -13.50 -7.40
N PHE A 359 -15.70 -14.81 -7.17
CA PHE A 359 -14.69 -15.82 -7.40
C PHE A 359 -15.24 -16.97 -8.25
N GLY A 360 -14.38 -17.51 -9.10
CA GLY A 360 -14.65 -18.76 -9.81
C GLY A 360 -13.36 -19.54 -10.09
N SER A 361 -13.44 -20.87 -10.07
CA SER A 361 -12.25 -21.68 -10.30
C SER A 361 -11.94 -21.83 -11.80
N VAL A 362 -10.67 -21.82 -12.13
CA VAL A 362 -10.17 -22.05 -13.50
C VAL A 362 -10.76 -23.36 -14.09
N GLY A 363 -11.38 -23.26 -15.27
CA GLY A 363 -12.06 -24.38 -15.93
C GLY A 363 -13.51 -24.60 -15.50
N GLN A 364 -14.02 -23.84 -14.54
CA GLN A 364 -15.42 -23.87 -14.11
C GLN A 364 -16.30 -23.17 -15.13
N GLU A 365 -17.49 -23.76 -15.37
CA GLU A 365 -18.59 -23.12 -16.07
C GLU A 365 -19.45 -22.34 -15.08
N MET A 366 -19.81 -21.12 -15.42
CA MET A 366 -20.59 -20.22 -14.56
C MET A 366 -21.61 -19.42 -15.36
N ALA A 367 -22.70 -19.07 -14.71
CA ALA A 367 -23.70 -18.20 -15.31
C ALA A 367 -23.21 -16.74 -15.30
N THR A 368 -23.34 -16.09 -16.44
CA THR A 368 -23.05 -14.66 -16.61
C THR A 368 -24.22 -13.97 -17.28
N LYS A 369 -24.32 -12.66 -17.11
CA LYS A 369 -25.33 -11.81 -17.74
C LYS A 369 -24.63 -10.67 -18.48
N LEU A 370 -24.94 -10.52 -19.77
CA LEU A 370 -24.59 -9.32 -20.54
C LEU A 370 -25.81 -8.38 -20.55
N GLU A 371 -25.58 -7.11 -20.23
CA GLU A 371 -26.58 -6.06 -20.36
C GLU A 371 -26.01 -4.88 -21.16
N ILE A 372 -26.75 -4.41 -22.16
CA ILE A 372 -26.46 -3.22 -22.96
C ILE A 372 -27.67 -2.32 -22.89
N ALA A 373 -27.59 -1.22 -22.12
CA ALA A 373 -28.67 -0.24 -22.07
C ALA A 373 -28.36 0.93 -23.01
N ASN A 374 -29.30 1.20 -23.87
CA ASN A 374 -29.26 2.30 -24.84
C ASN A 374 -30.21 3.40 -24.42
N ARG A 375 -29.70 4.45 -23.75
CA ARG A 375 -30.48 5.63 -23.36
C ARG A 375 -30.48 6.71 -24.44
N SER A 376 -29.84 6.44 -25.59
CA SER A 376 -29.87 7.40 -26.73
C SER A 376 -31.23 7.44 -27.42
N PRO A 377 -31.53 8.51 -28.19
CA PRO A 377 -32.77 8.62 -28.93
C PRO A 377 -32.83 7.78 -30.21
N LYS A 378 -31.77 7.02 -30.51
CA LYS A 378 -31.67 6.19 -31.71
C LYS A 378 -31.41 4.74 -31.37
N ASP A 379 -31.85 3.85 -32.23
CA ASP A 379 -31.50 2.43 -32.12
C ASP A 379 -29.99 2.20 -32.25
N LEU A 380 -29.46 1.28 -31.47
CA LEU A 380 -28.05 0.92 -31.47
C LEU A 380 -27.89 -0.50 -32.00
N THR A 381 -27.05 -0.68 -33.01
CA THR A 381 -26.63 -1.98 -33.50
C THR A 381 -25.28 -2.35 -32.87
N PHE A 382 -25.12 -3.61 -32.49
CA PHE A 382 -23.89 -4.09 -31.90
C PHE A 382 -23.57 -5.54 -32.30
N LEU A 383 -22.30 -5.91 -32.24
CA LEU A 383 -21.79 -7.25 -32.49
C LEU A 383 -21.20 -7.81 -31.19
N VAL A 384 -21.66 -8.97 -30.77
CA VAL A 384 -21.14 -9.71 -29.62
C VAL A 384 -21.19 -11.20 -29.93
N ASP A 385 -20.17 -11.95 -29.55
CA ASP A 385 -20.04 -13.40 -29.77
C ASP A 385 -20.38 -13.84 -31.23
N GLY A 386 -19.95 -13.02 -32.21
CA GLY A 386 -20.17 -13.25 -33.64
C GLY A 386 -21.59 -12.99 -34.15
N LYS A 387 -22.51 -12.51 -33.29
CA LYS A 387 -23.92 -12.21 -33.64
C LYS A 387 -24.15 -10.72 -33.67
N THR A 388 -24.76 -10.21 -34.73
CA THR A 388 -25.23 -8.84 -34.80
C THR A 388 -26.60 -8.75 -34.12
N GLN A 389 -26.71 -7.84 -33.18
CA GLN A 389 -27.92 -7.57 -32.39
C GLN A 389 -28.30 -6.09 -32.49
N LYS A 390 -29.50 -5.78 -32.02
CA LYS A 390 -30.04 -4.43 -32.01
C LYS A 390 -30.74 -4.16 -30.69
N VAL A 391 -30.56 -2.97 -30.13
CA VAL A 391 -31.33 -2.49 -28.99
C VAL A 391 -31.98 -1.16 -29.37
N SER A 392 -33.30 -1.07 -29.15
CA SER A 392 -34.11 0.11 -29.51
C SER A 392 -33.72 1.32 -28.65
N ALA A 393 -34.12 2.52 -29.12
CA ALA A 393 -33.98 3.73 -28.35
C ALA A 393 -34.62 3.60 -26.97
N ASN A 394 -33.91 3.98 -25.93
CA ASN A 394 -34.35 3.95 -24.50
C ASN A 394 -34.74 2.53 -23.99
N GLU A 395 -34.11 1.47 -24.55
CA GLU A 395 -34.32 0.08 -24.17
C GLU A 395 -33.02 -0.60 -23.69
N SER A 396 -33.13 -1.78 -23.11
CA SER A 396 -32.02 -2.61 -22.69
C SER A 396 -32.07 -3.99 -23.34
N PHE A 397 -30.95 -4.41 -23.90
CA PHE A 397 -30.70 -5.79 -24.29
C PHE A 397 -30.13 -6.54 -23.07
N LYS A 398 -30.67 -7.75 -22.79
CA LYS A 398 -30.24 -8.59 -21.68
C LYS A 398 -30.11 -10.03 -22.17
N GLU A 399 -28.94 -10.65 -21.92
CA GLU A 399 -28.69 -12.04 -22.30
C GLU A 399 -28.00 -12.80 -21.16
N ASN A 400 -28.59 -13.91 -20.74
CA ASN A 400 -27.94 -14.84 -19.82
C ASN A 400 -27.10 -15.84 -20.63
N GLN A 401 -25.87 -16.06 -20.20
CA GLN A 401 -24.90 -16.89 -20.89
C GLN A 401 -24.20 -17.83 -19.92
N GLN A 402 -23.77 -18.99 -20.40
CA GLN A 402 -22.78 -19.81 -19.70
C GLN A 402 -21.38 -19.42 -20.19
N PHE A 403 -20.48 -19.24 -19.24
CA PHE A 403 -19.10 -18.85 -19.49
C PHE A 403 -18.14 -19.81 -18.78
N THR A 404 -17.19 -20.37 -19.53
CA THR A 404 -16.13 -21.20 -18.94
C THR A 404 -14.89 -20.37 -18.68
N ILE A 405 -14.43 -20.33 -17.43
CA ILE A 405 -13.21 -19.60 -17.06
C ILE A 405 -12.01 -20.26 -17.75
N PRO A 406 -11.23 -19.53 -18.58
CA PRO A 406 -10.15 -20.10 -19.36
C PRO A 406 -9.05 -20.74 -18.50
N ALA A 407 -8.50 -21.85 -18.95
CA ALA A 407 -7.37 -22.51 -18.31
C ALA A 407 -6.14 -21.57 -18.25
N GLY A 408 -5.42 -21.57 -17.13
CA GLY A 408 -4.21 -20.74 -16.94
C GLY A 408 -4.46 -19.26 -16.67
N LYS A 409 -5.71 -18.85 -16.49
CA LYS A 409 -6.10 -17.46 -16.23
C LYS A 409 -6.38 -17.19 -14.74
N VAL A 410 -5.46 -17.60 -13.86
CA VAL A 410 -5.52 -17.19 -12.43
C VAL A 410 -5.29 -15.69 -12.35
N SER A 411 -6.21 -15.00 -11.69
CA SER A 411 -6.11 -13.55 -11.45
C SER A 411 -4.99 -13.28 -10.44
N ASN A 412 -4.09 -12.40 -10.80
CA ASN A 412 -3.03 -11.95 -9.90
C ASN A 412 -2.51 -10.59 -10.39
N PRO A 413 -2.13 -9.65 -9.52
CA PRO A 413 -1.45 -8.45 -9.94
C PRO A 413 -0.19 -8.83 -10.72
N TYR A 414 0.03 -8.21 -11.88
CA TYR A 414 1.13 -8.59 -12.78
C TYR A 414 2.51 -8.43 -12.12
N TRP A 415 2.64 -7.46 -11.22
CA TRP A 415 3.86 -7.14 -10.48
C TRP A 415 4.07 -8.06 -9.25
N LEU A 416 3.05 -8.82 -8.85
CA LEU A 416 3.10 -9.88 -7.83
C LEU A 416 3.02 -11.30 -8.42
N ALA A 417 3.11 -11.44 -9.74
CA ALA A 417 3.12 -12.74 -10.40
C ALA A 417 4.36 -13.58 -10.01
N GLU A 418 5.44 -12.92 -9.65
CA GLU A 418 6.63 -13.49 -9.02
C GLU A 418 6.98 -12.68 -7.75
N LEU A 419 7.61 -13.34 -6.79
CA LEU A 419 8.13 -12.65 -5.60
C LEU A 419 9.23 -11.65 -5.99
N PRO A 420 9.36 -10.53 -5.26
CA PRO A 420 10.43 -9.58 -5.45
C PRO A 420 11.81 -10.25 -5.42
N LYS A 421 12.74 -9.73 -6.21
CA LYS A 421 14.10 -10.25 -6.30
C LYS A 421 15.08 -9.08 -6.39
N ASN A 422 16.14 -9.12 -5.61
CA ASN A 422 17.14 -8.05 -5.55
C ASN A 422 16.50 -6.67 -5.28
N ASN A 423 15.55 -6.63 -4.33
CA ASN A 423 14.81 -5.43 -3.93
C ASN A 423 13.97 -4.78 -5.06
N LEU A 424 13.57 -5.57 -6.05
CA LEU A 424 12.78 -5.13 -7.20
C LEU A 424 11.60 -6.08 -7.43
N TYR A 425 10.45 -5.54 -7.80
CA TYR A 425 9.36 -6.31 -8.36
C TYR A 425 9.73 -6.87 -9.72
N VAL A 426 9.43 -8.15 -9.94
CA VAL A 426 9.77 -8.86 -11.19
C VAL A 426 8.65 -8.67 -12.22
N VAL A 427 8.90 -7.86 -13.24
CA VAL A 427 7.95 -7.60 -14.33
C VAL A 427 8.46 -8.22 -15.63
N LYS A 428 7.79 -9.28 -16.10
CA LYS A 428 8.22 -10.05 -17.30
C LYS A 428 8.09 -9.27 -18.60
N ASN A 429 6.98 -8.53 -18.76
CA ASN A 429 6.77 -7.72 -19.97
C ASN A 429 7.20 -6.29 -19.71
N PRO A 430 8.25 -5.78 -20.37
CA PRO A 430 8.73 -4.41 -20.16
C PRO A 430 7.67 -3.33 -20.38
N GLU A 431 6.68 -3.56 -21.27
CA GLU A 431 5.59 -2.60 -21.49
C GLU A 431 4.65 -2.42 -20.29
N ASN A 432 4.69 -3.36 -19.34
CA ASN A 432 3.89 -3.26 -18.11
C ASN A 432 4.62 -2.48 -17.00
N ILE A 433 5.95 -2.25 -17.14
CA ILE A 433 6.70 -1.49 -16.15
C ILE A 433 6.05 -0.12 -15.97
N GLY A 434 5.69 0.19 -14.74
CA GLY A 434 5.10 1.47 -14.36
C GLY A 434 3.59 1.48 -14.25
N LEU A 435 2.87 0.58 -14.87
CA LEU A 435 1.43 0.54 -14.76
C LEU A 435 0.99 0.25 -13.31
N PRO A 436 -0.01 0.94 -12.77
CA PRO A 436 -0.54 0.59 -11.44
C PRO A 436 -1.17 -0.79 -11.44
N GLU A 437 -1.97 -1.06 -12.47
CA GLU A 437 -2.63 -2.32 -12.75
C GLU A 437 -2.57 -2.64 -14.24
N LYS A 438 -2.69 -3.90 -14.56
CA LYS A 438 -2.99 -4.35 -15.92
C LYS A 438 -4.10 -5.37 -15.80
N GLY A 439 -5.22 -5.10 -16.44
CA GLY A 439 -6.43 -5.88 -16.37
C GLY A 439 -6.19 -7.38 -16.16
N THR A 440 -6.41 -7.82 -14.93
CA THR A 440 -6.42 -9.23 -14.52
C THR A 440 -7.78 -9.85 -14.80
N SER A 441 -8.76 -8.99 -15.07
CA SER A 441 -10.14 -9.37 -15.28
C SER A 441 -10.34 -10.06 -16.64
N LEU A 442 -11.28 -10.95 -16.66
CA LEU A 442 -11.82 -11.50 -17.88
C LEU A 442 -12.65 -10.41 -18.56
N THR A 443 -12.49 -10.23 -19.85
CA THR A 443 -13.23 -9.23 -20.62
C THR A 443 -14.08 -9.87 -21.69
N LYS A 444 -15.18 -9.22 -22.02
CA LYS A 444 -16.03 -9.54 -23.17
C LYS A 444 -15.96 -8.39 -24.17
N LYS A 445 -15.62 -8.72 -25.42
CA LYS A 445 -15.56 -7.75 -26.49
C LYS A 445 -16.95 -7.50 -27.06
N VAL A 446 -17.37 -6.24 -27.14
CA VAL A 446 -18.58 -5.77 -27.81
C VAL A 446 -18.21 -4.69 -28.82
N THR A 447 -18.65 -4.83 -30.07
CA THR A 447 -18.47 -3.80 -31.10
C THR A 447 -19.75 -3.04 -31.30
N LEU A 448 -19.78 -1.73 -30.99
CA LEU A 448 -20.93 -0.87 -31.25
C LEU A 448 -20.82 -0.21 -32.62
N ASP A 449 -21.94 -0.13 -33.35
CA ASP A 449 -22.01 0.50 -34.67
C ASP A 449 -22.81 1.80 -34.60
N PHE A 450 -22.13 2.92 -34.78
CA PHE A 450 -22.66 4.27 -34.79
C PHE A 450 -22.87 4.79 -36.23
N GLY A 451 -23.80 4.11 -36.95
CA GLY A 451 -24.10 4.51 -38.30
C GLY A 451 -22.99 4.26 -39.32
N GLY A 452 -22.29 3.14 -39.22
CA GLY A 452 -21.18 2.71 -40.05
C GLY A 452 -19.79 2.85 -39.39
N THR A 453 -19.66 3.66 -38.34
CA THR A 453 -18.42 3.71 -37.53
C THR A 453 -18.49 2.65 -36.43
N LYS A 454 -17.67 1.61 -36.56
CA LYS A 454 -17.60 0.49 -35.61
C LYS A 454 -16.51 0.73 -34.60
N ILE A 455 -16.85 0.64 -33.29
CA ILE A 455 -15.94 0.86 -32.19
C ILE A 455 -16.00 -0.33 -31.23
N ASP A 456 -14.83 -0.88 -30.90
CA ASP A 456 -14.69 -2.02 -30.00
C ASP A 456 -14.56 -1.54 -28.55
N PHE A 457 -15.29 -2.23 -27.67
CA PHE A 457 -15.25 -2.05 -26.21
C PHE A 457 -14.97 -3.38 -25.53
N GLU A 458 -14.12 -3.34 -24.50
CA GLU A 458 -13.79 -4.48 -23.63
C GLU A 458 -14.52 -4.31 -22.30
N ILE A 459 -15.50 -5.18 -22.01
CA ILE A 459 -16.32 -5.13 -20.81
C ILE A 459 -15.72 -6.12 -19.78
N PRO A 460 -15.26 -5.68 -18.62
CA PRO A 460 -14.76 -6.59 -17.59
C PRO A 460 -15.88 -7.41 -16.98
N LEU A 461 -15.60 -8.66 -16.60
CA LEU A 461 -16.50 -9.45 -15.79
C LEU A 461 -16.45 -8.94 -14.36
N GLN A 462 -17.63 -8.65 -13.79
CA GLN A 462 -17.78 -8.17 -12.42
C GLN A 462 -18.80 -9.01 -11.67
N GLN A 463 -18.65 -9.14 -10.36
CA GLN A 463 -19.75 -9.54 -9.51
C GLN A 463 -20.76 -8.40 -9.40
N LYS A 464 -22.04 -8.72 -9.53
CA LYS A 464 -23.14 -7.80 -9.23
C LYS A 464 -24.01 -8.40 -8.14
N MET A 465 -24.23 -7.67 -7.08
CA MET A 465 -25.12 -8.04 -6.00
C MET A 465 -26.06 -6.89 -5.64
N VAL A 466 -27.15 -7.19 -4.97
CA VAL A 466 -28.06 -6.19 -4.44
C VAL A 466 -28.12 -6.36 -2.93
N ASP A 467 -27.67 -5.36 -2.22
CA ASP A 467 -27.81 -5.27 -0.77
C ASP A 467 -29.09 -4.49 -0.44
N PRO A 468 -29.99 -5.03 0.40
CA PRO A 468 -31.26 -4.34 0.71
C PRO A 468 -31.10 -2.98 1.39
N SER A 469 -29.95 -2.71 2.02
CA SER A 469 -29.68 -1.46 2.75
C SER A 469 -28.94 -0.42 1.92
N ILE A 470 -28.16 -0.85 0.91
CA ILE A 470 -27.23 0.01 0.15
C ILE A 470 -27.60 0.08 -1.34
N GLY A 471 -28.27 -0.96 -1.88
CA GLY A 471 -28.64 -1.06 -3.30
C GLY A 471 -27.67 -1.94 -4.11
N GLU A 472 -27.45 -1.57 -5.37
CA GLU A 472 -26.54 -2.30 -6.27
C GLU A 472 -25.08 -2.12 -5.86
N LEU A 473 -24.36 -3.23 -5.82
CA LEU A 473 -22.94 -3.28 -5.53
C LEU A 473 -22.22 -4.05 -6.63
N TYR A 474 -21.03 -3.56 -6.99
CA TYR A 474 -20.16 -4.16 -7.98
C TYR A 474 -18.79 -4.43 -7.37
N GLU A 475 -18.25 -5.62 -7.65
CA GLU A 475 -16.90 -6.00 -7.25
C GLU A 475 -16.17 -6.63 -8.43
N PRO A 476 -14.84 -6.51 -8.51
CA PRO A 476 -14.06 -7.22 -9.51
C PRO A 476 -14.26 -8.73 -9.41
N PHE A 477 -14.30 -9.41 -10.56
CA PHE A 477 -14.32 -10.87 -10.61
C PHE A 477 -12.89 -11.42 -10.66
N TYR A 478 -12.62 -12.47 -9.89
CA TYR A 478 -11.32 -13.12 -9.83
C TYR A 478 -11.40 -14.61 -10.18
N ALA A 479 -10.59 -15.03 -11.15
CA ALA A 479 -10.34 -16.44 -11.44
C ALA A 479 -9.27 -16.96 -10.48
N VAL A 480 -9.61 -17.99 -9.69
CA VAL A 480 -8.75 -18.56 -8.65
C VAL A 480 -8.48 -20.06 -8.87
N PRO A 481 -7.48 -20.67 -8.23
CA PRO A 481 -7.33 -22.11 -8.18
C PRO A 481 -8.56 -22.80 -7.58
N ALA A 482 -8.84 -24.04 -7.97
CA ALA A 482 -9.98 -24.78 -7.42
C ALA A 482 -9.88 -25.03 -5.91
N PHE A 483 -8.66 -25.07 -5.39
CA PHE A 483 -8.38 -25.12 -3.95
C PHE A 483 -7.24 -24.15 -3.62
N VAL A 484 -7.36 -23.50 -2.48
CA VAL A 484 -6.29 -22.70 -1.88
C VAL A 484 -6.08 -23.12 -0.42
N ALA A 485 -4.87 -22.93 0.09
CA ALA A 485 -4.51 -23.33 1.44
C ALA A 485 -3.75 -22.19 2.12
N ASN A 486 -4.26 -21.68 3.21
CA ASN A 486 -3.68 -20.57 3.96
C ASN A 486 -3.18 -21.06 5.32
N PHE A 487 -1.90 -20.82 5.61
CA PHE A 487 -1.38 -20.97 6.96
C PHE A 487 -1.90 -19.82 7.85
N GLU A 488 -2.10 -20.09 9.14
CA GLU A 488 -2.46 -19.03 10.10
C GLU A 488 -1.36 -17.99 10.30
N GLN A 489 -0.09 -18.39 10.08
CA GLN A 489 1.11 -17.55 10.22
C GLN A 489 2.12 -17.91 9.13
N GLU A 490 2.92 -16.95 8.73
CA GLU A 490 4.00 -17.17 7.76
C GLU A 490 5.29 -17.71 8.41
N ASN A 491 5.46 -17.54 9.72
CA ASN A 491 6.62 -18.00 10.48
C ASN A 491 6.20 -18.76 11.73
N PHE A 492 6.73 -19.96 11.92
CA PHE A 492 6.52 -20.78 13.09
C PHE A 492 7.84 -21.07 13.79
N ILE A 493 7.98 -20.60 15.00
CA ILE A 493 9.17 -20.84 15.83
C ILE A 493 8.90 -21.99 16.79
N PHE A 494 9.81 -22.96 16.82
CA PHE A 494 9.78 -24.12 17.72
C PHE A 494 10.88 -23.99 18.77
N SER A 495 10.67 -24.61 19.93
CA SER A 495 11.63 -24.72 21.02
C SER A 495 11.78 -26.19 21.41
N ASN A 496 12.22 -27.03 20.48
CA ASN A 496 12.44 -28.46 20.61
C ASN A 496 11.20 -29.31 20.96
N GLN A 497 9.99 -28.72 20.88
CA GLN A 497 8.73 -29.40 21.19
C GLN A 497 7.85 -29.48 19.91
N PRO A 498 7.02 -30.54 19.79
CA PRO A 498 6.04 -30.59 18.69
C PRO A 498 5.00 -29.49 18.85
N LYS A 499 4.45 -29.04 17.70
CA LYS A 499 3.35 -28.07 17.66
C LYS A 499 2.29 -28.49 16.68
N GLN A 500 1.07 -28.00 16.95
CA GLN A 500 -0.04 -28.09 16.03
C GLN A 500 0.01 -26.87 15.08
N ILE A 501 0.10 -27.14 13.78
CA ILE A 501 0.04 -26.13 12.72
C ILE A 501 -1.30 -26.27 12.01
N SER A 502 -2.06 -25.20 11.99
CA SER A 502 -3.35 -25.14 11.30
C SER A 502 -3.21 -24.56 9.90
N VAL A 503 -3.95 -25.16 8.97
CA VAL A 503 -4.10 -24.68 7.59
C VAL A 503 -5.60 -24.59 7.30
N GLU A 504 -6.06 -23.42 6.88
CA GLU A 504 -7.39 -23.24 6.32
C GLU A 504 -7.36 -23.56 4.84
N VAL A 505 -8.17 -24.52 4.40
CA VAL A 505 -8.33 -24.87 3.00
C VAL A 505 -9.72 -24.45 2.54
N GLU A 506 -9.75 -23.63 1.49
CA GLU A 506 -10.97 -23.16 0.83
C GLU A 506 -11.13 -23.83 -0.53
N SER A 507 -12.34 -24.30 -0.82
CA SER A 507 -12.71 -24.93 -2.09
C SER A 507 -13.54 -23.99 -2.95
N PHE A 508 -13.10 -23.74 -4.18
CA PHE A 508 -13.89 -23.09 -5.24
C PHE A 508 -14.48 -24.11 -6.21
N ALA A 509 -14.35 -25.41 -5.91
CA ALA A 509 -14.93 -26.52 -6.68
C ALA A 509 -16.01 -27.21 -5.82
N PRO A 510 -17.30 -27.00 -6.08
CA PRO A 510 -18.36 -27.64 -5.30
C PRO A 510 -18.38 -29.17 -5.51
N ASN A 511 -18.97 -29.89 -4.54
CA ASN A 511 -19.07 -31.35 -4.58
C ASN A 511 -17.75 -32.06 -4.89
N SER A 512 -16.72 -31.72 -4.11
CA SER A 512 -15.36 -32.21 -4.33
C SER A 512 -14.75 -32.80 -3.06
N THR A 513 -13.83 -33.76 -3.24
CA THR A 513 -13.00 -34.35 -2.18
C THR A 513 -11.55 -33.93 -2.41
N ALA A 514 -10.87 -33.55 -1.34
CA ALA A 514 -9.45 -33.17 -1.39
C ALA A 514 -8.64 -33.85 -0.28
N THR A 515 -7.43 -34.26 -0.61
CA THR A 515 -6.44 -34.72 0.38
C THR A 515 -5.41 -33.61 0.60
N VAL A 516 -5.25 -33.21 1.85
CA VAL A 516 -4.37 -32.12 2.28
C VAL A 516 -3.17 -32.70 3.00
N SER A 517 -1.98 -32.24 2.66
CA SER A 517 -0.72 -32.64 3.27
C SER A 517 0.20 -31.45 3.45
N LEU A 518 1.09 -31.52 4.44
CA LEU A 518 2.19 -30.57 4.59
C LEU A 518 3.49 -31.24 4.13
N ARG A 519 4.34 -30.48 3.44
CA ARG A 519 5.68 -30.91 2.98
C ARG A 519 6.75 -30.02 3.54
N GLY A 520 7.76 -30.61 4.20
CA GLY A 520 8.93 -29.95 4.75
C GLY A 520 10.19 -30.78 4.46
N SER A 521 11.34 -30.36 5.03
CA SER A 521 12.57 -31.14 4.94
C SER A 521 12.52 -32.38 5.85
N LYS A 522 13.45 -33.32 5.63
CA LYS A 522 13.63 -34.54 6.45
C LYS A 522 13.93 -34.27 7.93
N ASP A 523 14.29 -33.05 8.28
CA ASP A 523 14.60 -32.66 9.67
C ASP A 523 13.33 -32.40 10.49
N TRP A 524 12.17 -32.62 9.89
CA TRP A 524 10.87 -32.45 10.50
C TRP A 524 9.99 -33.70 10.34
N LYS A 525 9.34 -34.10 11.40
CA LYS A 525 8.28 -35.11 11.38
C LYS A 525 6.94 -34.39 11.25
N ILE A 526 6.15 -34.78 10.26
CA ILE A 526 4.83 -34.19 9.99
C ILE A 526 3.79 -35.31 10.03
N SER A 527 2.63 -35.05 10.61
CA SER A 527 1.51 -36.03 10.67
C SER A 527 0.99 -36.39 9.28
N ALA A 528 0.25 -37.48 9.19
CA ALA A 528 -0.29 -38.02 7.94
C ALA A 528 -1.23 -37.02 7.21
N PRO A 529 -1.37 -37.12 5.87
CA PRO A 529 -2.36 -36.38 5.11
C PRO A 529 -3.79 -36.60 5.63
N GLN A 530 -4.66 -35.60 5.45
CA GLN A 530 -6.06 -35.62 5.84
C GLN A 530 -6.95 -35.45 4.59
N THR A 531 -8.02 -36.25 4.50
CA THR A 531 -8.99 -36.16 3.40
C THR A 531 -10.28 -35.52 3.90
N VAL A 532 -10.81 -34.57 3.14
CA VAL A 532 -12.01 -33.79 3.46
C VAL A 532 -12.88 -33.58 2.22
N ASP A 533 -14.20 -33.52 2.45
CA ASP A 533 -15.20 -33.27 1.40
C ASP A 533 -15.70 -31.82 1.49
N TYR A 534 -15.96 -31.21 0.33
CA TYR A 534 -16.52 -29.88 0.18
C TYR A 534 -17.83 -29.95 -0.60
N LYS A 535 -18.86 -29.29 -0.10
CA LYS A 535 -20.19 -29.29 -0.73
C LYS A 535 -20.41 -28.07 -1.60
N GLU A 536 -19.96 -26.91 -1.14
CA GLU A 536 -20.24 -25.59 -1.75
C GLU A 536 -18.97 -24.90 -2.20
N THR A 537 -19.11 -23.97 -3.13
CA THR A 537 -18.03 -23.03 -3.52
C THR A 537 -17.80 -22.03 -2.38
N GLY A 538 -16.54 -21.79 -2.03
CA GLY A 538 -16.15 -20.91 -0.91
C GLY A 538 -16.21 -21.60 0.46
N GLU A 539 -16.50 -22.94 0.51
CA GLU A 539 -16.49 -23.67 1.77
C GLU A 539 -15.06 -23.77 2.32
N LYS A 540 -14.87 -23.39 3.58
CA LYS A 540 -13.60 -23.39 4.28
C LYS A 540 -13.54 -24.47 5.33
N LYS A 541 -12.38 -25.15 5.42
CA LYS A 541 -12.09 -26.15 6.46
C LYS A 541 -10.73 -25.94 7.06
N LYS A 542 -10.68 -25.86 8.38
CA LYS A 542 -9.45 -25.77 9.17
C LYS A 542 -8.96 -27.19 9.49
N LEU A 543 -7.75 -27.51 9.03
CA LEU A 543 -7.06 -28.78 9.28
C LEU A 543 -5.82 -28.52 10.11
N THR A 544 -5.55 -29.42 11.06
CA THR A 544 -4.42 -29.25 11.99
C THR A 544 -3.47 -30.43 11.87
N PHE A 545 -2.19 -30.12 11.72
CA PHE A 545 -1.11 -31.09 11.55
C PHE A 545 -0.12 -30.97 12.71
N GLU A 546 0.26 -32.09 13.30
CA GLU A 546 1.37 -32.10 14.23
C GLU A 546 2.68 -32.04 13.46
N VAL A 547 3.53 -31.06 13.82
CA VAL A 547 4.87 -30.85 13.25
C VAL A 547 5.89 -30.86 14.38
N GLN A 548 6.91 -31.72 14.27
CA GLN A 548 7.94 -31.93 15.27
C GLN A 548 9.32 -31.75 14.67
N PRO A 549 10.21 -30.91 15.24
CA PRO A 549 11.61 -30.85 14.84
C PRO A 549 12.36 -32.13 15.27
N LEU A 550 13.20 -32.64 14.40
CA LEU A 550 14.05 -33.81 14.67
C LEU A 550 15.49 -33.39 15.03
N THR A 551 15.87 -32.16 14.77
CA THR A 551 17.17 -31.58 15.08
C THR A 551 17.05 -30.20 15.72
N LYS A 552 18.03 -29.82 16.56
CA LYS A 552 18.04 -28.52 17.25
C LYS A 552 18.15 -27.29 16.32
N SER A 553 18.70 -27.47 15.13
CA SER A 553 18.90 -26.43 14.13
C SER A 553 17.99 -26.59 12.91
N ALA A 554 16.89 -27.36 13.01
CA ALA A 554 15.99 -27.57 11.88
C ALA A 554 15.37 -26.24 11.41
N ASN A 555 15.55 -25.92 10.14
CA ASN A 555 15.03 -24.71 9.50
C ASN A 555 14.66 -25.04 8.05
N THR A 556 13.41 -24.79 7.66
CA THR A 556 12.95 -25.06 6.30
C THR A 556 11.69 -24.28 5.95
N GLY A 557 11.32 -24.28 4.66
CA GLY A 557 9.98 -23.91 4.21
C GLY A 557 9.02 -25.09 4.41
N LEU A 558 7.86 -24.83 4.95
CA LEU A 558 6.71 -25.74 5.00
C LEU A 558 5.74 -25.37 3.88
N GLU A 559 5.33 -26.33 3.07
CA GLU A 559 4.41 -26.12 1.95
C GLU A 559 3.12 -26.90 2.20
N ALA A 560 1.97 -26.23 2.09
CA ALA A 560 0.67 -26.89 2.08
C ALA A 560 0.33 -27.33 0.65
N VAL A 561 -0.08 -28.61 0.53
CA VAL A 561 -0.42 -29.24 -0.74
C VAL A 561 -1.80 -29.85 -0.64
N VAL A 562 -2.66 -29.48 -1.57
CA VAL A 562 -4.02 -30.02 -1.73
C VAL A 562 -4.07 -30.85 -3.00
N GLU A 563 -4.46 -32.10 -2.90
CA GLU A 563 -4.64 -32.99 -4.04
C GLU A 563 -6.12 -33.32 -4.24
N SER A 564 -6.66 -33.10 -5.44
CA SER A 564 -8.03 -33.43 -5.79
C SER A 564 -8.11 -33.84 -7.26
N LYS A 565 -8.77 -34.97 -7.54
CA LYS A 565 -8.94 -35.53 -8.92
C LYS A 565 -7.63 -35.59 -9.70
N GLY A 566 -6.53 -36.01 -9.04
CA GLY A 566 -5.20 -36.13 -9.63
C GLY A 566 -4.50 -34.82 -9.98
N LYS A 567 -5.06 -33.67 -9.56
CA LYS A 567 -4.43 -32.34 -9.69
C LYS A 567 -3.89 -31.87 -8.34
N ILE A 568 -2.77 -31.15 -8.37
CA ILE A 568 -2.10 -30.61 -7.20
C ILE A 568 -2.28 -29.08 -7.18
N TYR A 569 -2.71 -28.59 -6.02
CA TYR A 569 -2.84 -27.18 -5.70
C TYR A 569 -1.95 -26.86 -4.50
N ASN A 570 -1.16 -25.82 -4.60
CA ASN A 570 -0.21 -25.42 -3.56
C ASN A 570 -0.14 -23.88 -3.44
N GLN A 571 -1.26 -23.24 -3.70
CA GLN A 571 -1.40 -21.79 -3.61
C GLN A 571 -2.18 -21.40 -2.36
N SER A 572 -1.87 -20.22 -1.82
CA SER A 572 -2.67 -19.47 -0.88
C SER A 572 -3.40 -18.34 -1.59
N LEU A 573 -4.51 -17.91 -1.05
CA LEU A 573 -5.28 -16.73 -1.48
C LEU A 573 -5.26 -15.71 -0.36
N ASN A 574 -4.64 -14.56 -0.61
CA ASN A 574 -4.67 -13.42 0.30
C ASN A 574 -5.62 -12.38 -0.28
N ILE A 575 -6.46 -11.79 0.57
CA ILE A 575 -7.49 -10.84 0.17
C ILE A 575 -7.25 -9.55 0.95
N VAL A 576 -7.23 -8.42 0.25
CA VAL A 576 -7.27 -7.07 0.82
C VAL A 576 -8.64 -6.50 0.50
N ASP A 577 -9.45 -6.28 1.52
CA ASP A 577 -10.86 -5.90 1.39
C ASP A 577 -11.21 -4.79 2.39
N TYR A 578 -11.37 -3.58 1.87
CA TYR A 578 -11.73 -2.39 2.64
C TYR A 578 -12.82 -1.59 1.93
N PRO A 579 -13.75 -0.95 2.66
CA PRO A 579 -14.89 -0.25 2.04
C PRO A 579 -14.52 0.92 1.12
N HIS A 580 -13.29 1.44 1.18
CA HIS A 580 -12.85 2.62 0.42
C HIS A 580 -12.04 2.29 -0.83
N ILE A 581 -11.81 0.99 -1.12
CA ILE A 581 -11.08 0.48 -2.28
C ILE A 581 -11.82 -0.70 -2.91
N ASP A 582 -11.53 -0.98 -4.17
CA ASP A 582 -11.95 -2.25 -4.79
C ASP A 582 -11.19 -3.41 -4.14
N ARG A 583 -11.91 -4.53 -3.84
CA ARG A 583 -11.27 -5.75 -3.31
C ARG A 583 -10.09 -6.17 -4.17
N GLN A 584 -9.01 -6.59 -3.52
CA GLN A 584 -7.80 -7.09 -4.20
C GLN A 584 -7.43 -8.47 -3.72
N ILE A 585 -6.77 -9.24 -4.59
CA ILE A 585 -6.27 -10.56 -4.25
C ILE A 585 -4.80 -10.73 -4.63
N TRP A 586 -4.13 -11.60 -3.87
CA TRP A 586 -2.82 -12.11 -4.22
C TRP A 586 -2.76 -13.62 -4.04
N VAL A 587 -2.59 -14.34 -5.15
CA VAL A 587 -2.42 -15.78 -5.18
C VAL A 587 -0.91 -16.08 -5.22
N LYS A 588 -0.38 -16.62 -4.12
CA LYS A 588 1.03 -16.99 -4.00
C LYS A 588 1.18 -18.45 -3.60
N LYS A 589 2.40 -18.96 -3.51
CA LYS A 589 2.65 -20.32 -2.98
C LYS A 589 2.21 -20.42 -1.52
N ALA A 590 1.50 -21.49 -1.15
CA ALA A 590 1.07 -21.79 0.21
C ALA A 590 2.27 -22.25 1.04
N LYS A 591 3.11 -21.32 1.47
CA LYS A 591 4.35 -21.58 2.20
C LYS A 591 4.40 -20.82 3.51
N ALA A 592 4.98 -21.47 4.52
CA ALA A 592 5.37 -20.88 5.78
C ALA A 592 6.82 -21.25 6.10
N LYS A 593 7.51 -20.44 6.87
CA LYS A 593 8.85 -20.77 7.41
C LYS A 593 8.67 -21.48 8.75
N ILE A 594 9.33 -22.62 8.93
CA ILE A 594 9.39 -23.30 10.22
C ILE A 594 10.85 -23.35 10.68
N GLN A 595 11.10 -22.96 11.92
CA GLN A 595 12.44 -22.87 12.48
C GLN A 595 12.45 -23.35 13.92
N ASN A 596 13.36 -24.30 14.22
CA ASN A 596 13.61 -24.75 15.59
C ASN A 596 14.76 -23.94 16.19
N LEU A 597 14.49 -23.32 17.33
CA LEU A 597 15.50 -22.58 18.10
C LEU A 597 15.84 -23.38 19.36
N ASP A 598 17.13 -23.55 19.59
CA ASP A 598 17.61 -24.03 20.90
C ASP A 598 17.51 -22.87 21.90
N LEU A 599 16.26 -22.61 22.33
CA LEU A 599 15.86 -21.47 23.13
C LEU A 599 15.49 -21.91 24.55
N GLN A 600 16.12 -21.31 25.55
CA GLN A 600 15.70 -21.44 26.93
C GLN A 600 14.68 -20.32 27.23
N ILE A 601 13.48 -20.70 27.61
CA ILE A 601 12.35 -19.80 27.85
C ILE A 601 12.15 -19.65 29.35
N PRO A 602 12.12 -18.41 29.91
CA PRO A 602 11.87 -18.20 31.34
C PRO A 602 10.41 -18.54 31.72
N ASP A 603 10.19 -18.96 32.95
CA ASP A 603 8.87 -19.26 33.48
C ASP A 603 8.25 -18.04 34.14
N VAL A 604 7.71 -17.11 33.32
CA VAL A 604 7.16 -15.84 33.77
C VAL A 604 5.72 -15.64 33.27
N LYS A 605 4.91 -14.97 34.06
CA LYS A 605 3.56 -14.51 33.69
C LYS A 605 3.65 -13.10 33.16
N ILE A 606 3.18 -12.89 31.94
CA ILE A 606 3.36 -11.65 31.19
C ILE A 606 2.02 -10.95 31.00
N ALA A 607 1.96 -9.69 31.41
CA ALA A 607 0.95 -8.74 31.02
C ALA A 607 1.49 -7.88 29.85
N TYR A 608 0.60 -7.45 28.97
CA TYR A 608 0.92 -6.61 27.83
C TYR A 608 -0.07 -5.43 27.74
N ILE A 609 0.43 -4.22 27.64
CA ILE A 609 -0.36 -3.02 27.33
C ILE A 609 -0.09 -2.64 25.87
N LYS A 610 -1.14 -2.60 25.04
CA LYS A 610 -1.03 -2.21 23.63
C LYS A 610 -0.59 -0.76 23.46
N GLY A 611 0.22 -0.52 22.46
CA GLY A 611 0.55 0.81 21.96
C GLY A 611 -0.09 1.06 20.58
N SER A 612 0.72 1.41 19.59
CA SER A 612 0.26 1.64 18.21
C SER A 612 -0.03 0.34 17.43
N GLY A 613 0.13 -0.81 18.04
CA GLY A 613 -0.08 -2.13 17.45
C GLY A 613 1.23 -2.79 17.01
N ASP A 614 1.48 -3.99 17.54
CA ASP A 614 2.57 -4.87 17.14
C ASP A 614 2.20 -6.34 17.37
N ASP A 615 3.01 -7.26 16.84
CA ASP A 615 2.81 -8.70 16.91
C ASP A 615 3.65 -9.39 18.00
N ILE A 616 4.20 -8.64 18.96
CA ILE A 616 4.99 -9.24 20.07
C ILE A 616 4.16 -10.21 20.90
N PRO A 617 2.91 -9.90 21.32
CA PRO A 617 2.10 -10.86 22.07
C PRO A 617 1.90 -12.18 21.32
N SER A 618 1.60 -12.14 20.04
CA SER A 618 1.43 -13.33 19.19
C SER A 618 2.73 -14.11 19.03
N SER A 619 3.86 -13.42 18.83
CA SER A 619 5.20 -14.01 18.71
C SER A 619 5.63 -14.73 19.99
N LEU A 620 5.35 -14.15 21.15
CA LEU A 620 5.64 -14.78 22.45
C LEU A 620 4.74 -15.98 22.74
N ARG A 621 3.45 -15.87 22.43
CA ARG A 621 2.51 -16.99 22.52
C ARG A 621 2.92 -18.14 21.60
N ALA A 622 3.45 -17.82 20.42
CA ALA A 622 3.92 -18.81 19.45
C ALA A 622 5.07 -19.68 20.00
N ILE A 623 5.87 -19.21 20.94
CA ILE A 623 6.95 -20.01 21.57
C ILE A 623 6.50 -20.64 22.91
N GLY A 624 5.25 -20.49 23.29
CA GLY A 624 4.65 -21.14 24.46
C GLY A 624 4.52 -20.27 25.72
N LEU A 625 4.87 -18.98 25.66
CA LEU A 625 4.66 -18.04 26.76
C LEU A 625 3.18 -17.65 26.87
N LYS A 626 2.72 -17.46 28.13
CA LYS A 626 1.39 -16.94 28.40
C LYS A 626 1.45 -15.42 28.49
N VAL A 627 0.79 -14.76 27.55
CA VAL A 627 0.74 -13.29 27.49
C VAL A 627 -0.72 -12.87 27.56
N GLU A 628 -1.07 -12.04 28.52
CA GLU A 628 -2.40 -11.46 28.67
C GLU A 628 -2.37 -9.97 28.35
N GLU A 629 -3.27 -9.55 27.45
CA GLU A 629 -3.38 -8.16 27.04
C GLU A 629 -4.36 -7.44 27.97
N LEU A 630 -3.88 -6.36 28.61
CA LEU A 630 -4.66 -5.56 29.56
C LEU A 630 -5.33 -4.39 28.85
N ASP A 631 -6.60 -4.17 29.14
CA ASP A 631 -7.36 -3.02 28.65
C ASP A 631 -7.28 -1.86 29.65
N LEU A 632 -6.64 -0.77 29.27
CA LEU A 632 -6.49 0.42 30.11
C LEU A 632 -7.82 1.11 30.46
N LYS A 633 -8.86 0.93 29.66
CA LYS A 633 -10.21 1.47 29.95
C LYS A 633 -10.85 0.80 31.14
N ASN A 634 -10.49 -0.45 31.43
CA ASN A 634 -10.93 -1.24 32.56
C ASN A 634 -9.80 -1.43 33.60
N TRP A 635 -8.90 -0.44 33.71
CA TRP A 635 -7.71 -0.55 34.54
C TRP A 635 -8.04 -0.80 36.01
N ASN A 636 -7.30 -1.74 36.57
CA ASN A 636 -7.26 -2.00 37.99
C ASN A 636 -5.83 -2.41 38.39
N ALA A 637 -5.18 -1.59 39.18
CA ALA A 637 -3.79 -1.79 39.60
C ALA A 637 -3.54 -3.14 40.26
N SER A 638 -4.55 -3.71 40.95
CA SER A 638 -4.42 -5.03 41.61
C SER A 638 -4.24 -6.19 40.64
N LEU A 639 -4.60 -6.02 39.35
CA LEU A 639 -4.36 -7.03 38.30
C LEU A 639 -2.87 -7.31 38.13
N LEU A 640 -2.01 -6.27 38.29
CA LEU A 640 -0.57 -6.41 38.15
C LEU A 640 0.05 -7.42 39.14
N ASN A 641 -0.58 -7.67 40.29
CA ASN A 641 -0.11 -8.64 41.26
C ASN A 641 -0.11 -10.09 40.75
N ASN A 642 -0.75 -10.36 39.61
CA ASN A 642 -0.84 -11.70 39.00
C ASN A 642 0.31 -11.96 38.01
N TYR A 643 1.15 -10.94 37.72
CA TYR A 643 2.18 -11.00 36.70
C TYR A 643 3.57 -10.72 37.28
N ASP A 644 4.56 -11.30 36.64
CA ASP A 644 5.98 -11.07 36.96
C ASP A 644 6.55 -9.98 36.05
N VAL A 645 6.03 -9.88 34.82
CA VAL A 645 6.50 -8.99 33.78
C VAL A 645 5.32 -8.20 33.17
N LEU A 646 5.51 -6.91 32.98
CA LEU A 646 4.65 -6.05 32.18
C LEU A 646 5.43 -5.53 30.96
N ILE A 647 4.92 -5.77 29.76
CA ILE A 647 5.46 -5.21 28.53
C ILE A 647 4.57 -4.06 28.08
N LEU A 648 5.17 -2.90 27.85
CA LEU A 648 4.52 -1.77 27.20
C LEU A 648 4.82 -1.85 25.70
N GLY A 649 3.77 -1.94 24.89
CA GLY A 649 3.87 -2.00 23.43
C GLY A 649 4.46 -0.74 22.83
N ILE A 650 4.91 -0.84 21.59
CA ILE A 650 5.53 0.30 20.89
C ILE A 650 4.59 1.52 20.91
N ARG A 651 5.15 2.69 21.25
CA ARG A 651 4.45 3.97 21.32
C ARG A 651 3.25 4.01 22.28
N ALA A 652 3.23 3.16 23.32
CA ALA A 652 2.13 3.15 24.28
C ALA A 652 1.89 4.53 24.91
N PHE A 653 2.95 5.25 25.28
CA PHE A 653 2.87 6.62 25.81
C PHE A 653 2.53 7.70 24.78
N ASN A 654 2.51 7.38 23.49
CA ASN A 654 2.07 8.30 22.43
C ASN A 654 0.60 8.09 22.05
N THR A 655 0.07 6.86 22.19
CA THR A 655 -1.20 6.44 21.58
C THR A 655 -2.31 6.09 22.57
N GLN A 656 -1.97 5.81 23.83
CA GLN A 656 -2.93 5.44 24.87
C GLN A 656 -3.17 6.60 25.84
N PRO A 657 -4.30 7.31 25.77
CA PRO A 657 -4.57 8.46 26.64
C PRO A 657 -4.55 8.11 28.13
N GLU A 658 -4.96 6.89 28.46
CA GLU A 658 -5.03 6.38 29.83
C GLU A 658 -3.66 6.17 30.47
N MET A 659 -2.56 6.07 29.67
CA MET A 659 -1.21 5.86 30.22
C MET A 659 -0.82 6.92 31.27
N SER A 660 -1.18 8.18 31.07
CA SER A 660 -0.91 9.25 32.03
C SER A 660 -1.59 9.06 33.38
N LEU A 661 -2.63 8.26 33.45
CA LEU A 661 -3.41 8.01 34.66
C LEU A 661 -2.85 6.82 35.48
N VAL A 662 -2.16 5.90 34.81
CA VAL A 662 -1.73 4.62 35.39
C VAL A 662 -0.23 4.57 35.75
N THR A 663 0.57 5.56 35.35
CA THR A 663 2.04 5.56 35.57
C THR A 663 2.44 5.27 37.01
N LYS A 664 1.76 5.86 38.01
CA LYS A 664 2.03 5.62 39.43
C LYS A 664 1.88 4.16 39.82
N ASP A 665 0.88 3.48 39.29
CA ASP A 665 0.65 2.06 39.54
C ASP A 665 1.73 1.21 38.87
N LEU A 666 2.18 1.62 37.67
CA LEU A 666 3.26 0.96 36.95
C LEU A 666 4.58 1.03 37.74
N TRP A 667 4.93 2.22 38.24
CA TRP A 667 6.17 2.38 39.01
C TRP A 667 6.11 1.66 40.36
N LYS A 668 4.93 1.62 40.98
CA LYS A 668 4.72 0.84 42.21
C LYS A 668 4.84 -0.68 41.95
N PHE A 669 4.42 -1.17 40.80
CA PHE A 669 4.64 -2.56 40.40
C PHE A 669 6.12 -2.90 40.33
N VAL A 670 6.95 -2.02 39.73
CA VAL A 670 8.41 -2.20 39.72
C VAL A 670 8.98 -2.13 41.11
N GLU A 671 8.58 -1.11 41.93
CA GLU A 671 9.07 -0.95 43.28
C GLU A 671 8.84 -2.21 44.13
N ASN A 672 7.74 -2.92 43.87
CA ASN A 672 7.36 -4.15 44.61
C ASN A 672 8.03 -5.44 44.09
N GLY A 673 8.82 -5.37 43.01
CA GLY A 673 9.58 -6.52 42.48
C GLY A 673 9.22 -6.95 41.08
N GLY A 674 8.28 -6.27 40.38
CA GLY A 674 7.93 -6.54 39.00
C GLY A 674 8.98 -6.06 37.99
N LEU A 675 8.96 -6.66 36.80
CA LEU A 675 9.74 -6.21 35.64
C LEU A 675 8.85 -5.42 34.69
N ILE A 676 9.27 -4.20 34.32
CA ILE A 676 8.66 -3.48 33.19
C ILE A 676 9.63 -3.43 32.01
N ILE A 677 9.16 -3.81 30.83
CA ILE A 677 9.85 -3.64 29.56
C ILE A 677 9.10 -2.56 28.76
N ASN A 678 9.68 -1.36 28.69
CA ASN A 678 9.16 -0.25 27.91
C ASN A 678 9.83 -0.21 26.55
N GLN A 679 9.09 -0.53 25.51
CA GLN A 679 9.56 -0.45 24.13
C GLN A 679 9.58 1.00 23.66
N TYR A 680 10.14 1.27 22.47
CA TYR A 680 10.33 2.63 21.98
C TYR A 680 9.02 3.43 21.97
N ASN A 681 9.15 4.71 22.30
CA ASN A 681 8.15 5.75 22.09
C ASN A 681 8.77 6.89 21.28
N THR A 682 7.97 7.63 20.52
CA THR A 682 8.50 8.79 19.80
C THR A 682 8.73 9.96 20.78
N ASN A 683 9.76 10.74 20.55
CA ASN A 683 10.09 11.91 21.38
C ASN A 683 9.12 13.09 21.17
N ARG A 684 8.21 13.00 20.19
CA ARG A 684 7.15 13.99 19.92
C ARG A 684 5.79 13.35 20.17
N GLY A 685 4.84 14.14 20.68
CA GLY A 685 3.48 13.66 20.91
C GLY A 685 3.36 12.68 22.07
N LEU A 686 4.27 12.72 23.05
CA LEU A 686 4.09 12.01 24.31
C LEU A 686 2.90 12.60 25.07
N LEU A 687 2.01 11.75 25.55
CA LEU A 687 0.82 12.12 26.33
C LEU A 687 1.17 12.41 27.81
N THR A 688 2.35 11.96 28.25
CA THR A 688 2.98 12.27 29.52
C THR A 688 4.50 12.20 29.39
N ASN A 689 5.22 13.00 30.18
CA ASN A 689 6.68 12.89 30.29
C ASN A 689 7.12 11.84 31.33
N ASP A 690 6.19 11.32 32.14
CA ASP A 690 6.41 10.28 33.15
C ASP A 690 6.40 8.90 32.48
N ILE A 691 7.46 8.60 31.69
CA ILE A 691 7.62 7.37 30.89
C ILE A 691 8.52 6.32 31.55
N ALA A 692 9.14 6.65 32.67
CA ALA A 692 10.03 5.76 33.44
C ALA A 692 10.00 6.14 34.93
N PRO A 693 10.34 5.24 35.87
CA PRO A 693 10.55 5.56 37.27
C PRO A 693 11.86 6.32 37.53
N PHE A 694 12.53 6.74 36.46
CA PHE A 694 13.81 7.46 36.43
C PHE A 694 13.69 8.67 35.48
N ASP A 695 14.61 9.59 35.59
CA ASP A 695 14.76 10.63 34.56
C ASP A 695 15.16 9.97 33.25
N LEU A 696 14.31 10.05 32.24
CA LEU A 696 14.51 9.48 30.92
C LEU A 696 13.98 10.42 29.84
N LYS A 697 14.86 10.86 28.95
CA LYS A 697 14.51 11.70 27.83
C LYS A 697 14.84 10.98 26.52
N LEU A 698 13.85 10.87 25.64
CA LEU A 698 13.99 10.22 24.34
C LEU A 698 14.47 11.20 23.28
N GLY A 699 15.39 10.73 22.43
CA GLY A 699 15.82 11.41 21.21
C GLY A 699 15.09 10.91 19.96
N ALA A 700 15.48 11.47 18.82
CA ALA A 700 15.07 10.97 17.51
C ALA A 700 16.12 10.02 16.88
N ASN A 701 17.17 9.69 17.62
CA ASN A 701 18.28 8.88 17.15
C ASN A 701 17.82 7.46 16.84
N ARG A 702 18.39 6.89 15.78
CA ARG A 702 18.13 5.53 15.31
C ARG A 702 19.36 4.93 14.64
N ILE A 703 19.33 3.63 14.41
CA ILE A 703 20.27 2.90 13.58
C ILE A 703 19.48 2.24 12.48
N SER A 704 19.56 2.78 11.25
CA SER A 704 18.76 2.36 10.09
C SER A 704 19.44 1.27 9.27
N GLN A 705 20.78 1.17 9.30
CA GLN A 705 21.51 0.15 8.55
C GLN A 705 21.33 -1.24 9.17
N GLU A 706 20.78 -2.17 8.39
CA GLU A 706 20.50 -3.54 8.84
C GLU A 706 21.75 -4.31 9.27
N ASP A 707 22.90 -3.97 8.71
CA ASP A 707 24.20 -4.59 8.99
C ASP A 707 25.04 -3.81 10.02
N ALA A 708 24.50 -2.74 10.62
CA ALA A 708 25.18 -1.98 11.65
C ALA A 708 25.58 -2.87 12.83
N ARG A 709 26.81 -2.73 13.29
CA ARG A 709 27.32 -3.53 14.41
C ARG A 709 26.85 -2.97 15.75
N LEU A 710 26.35 -3.85 16.62
CA LEU A 710 26.04 -3.54 18.01
C LEU A 710 27.15 -4.10 18.91
N LYS A 711 27.72 -3.24 19.75
CA LYS A 711 28.75 -3.60 20.73
C LYS A 711 28.13 -3.80 22.10
N ILE A 712 28.42 -4.95 22.71
CA ILE A 712 28.03 -5.24 24.09
C ILE A 712 28.94 -4.49 25.04
N LEU A 713 28.40 -3.62 25.89
CA LEU A 713 29.15 -2.77 26.81
C LEU A 713 29.51 -3.52 28.10
N ILE A 714 28.65 -4.39 28.59
CA ILE A 714 28.84 -5.17 29.84
C ILE A 714 28.64 -6.66 29.53
N PRO A 715 29.68 -7.34 29.02
CA PRO A 715 29.55 -8.74 28.57
C PRO A 715 29.10 -9.74 29.66
N ASN A 716 29.37 -9.42 30.93
CA ASN A 716 28.99 -10.30 32.06
C ASN A 716 27.60 -10.03 32.61
N HIS A 717 26.85 -9.06 32.05
CA HIS A 717 25.45 -8.79 32.49
C HIS A 717 24.53 -9.99 32.18
N ALA A 718 23.58 -10.28 33.09
CA ALA A 718 22.65 -11.40 32.95
C ALA A 718 21.92 -11.41 31.60
N VAL A 719 21.51 -10.27 31.08
CA VAL A 719 20.86 -10.10 29.76
C VAL A 719 21.65 -10.74 28.60
N PHE A 720 22.98 -10.89 28.71
CA PHE A 720 23.78 -11.51 27.66
C PHE A 720 24.21 -12.95 27.97
N ASN A 721 23.86 -13.47 29.14
CA ASN A 721 24.37 -14.76 29.60
C ASN A 721 23.27 -15.74 30.04
N GLN A 722 22.10 -15.27 30.46
CA GLN A 722 21.07 -16.10 31.09
C GLN A 722 19.66 -15.73 30.63
N PRO A 723 18.80 -16.72 30.30
CA PRO A 723 19.14 -18.15 30.21
C PRO A 723 19.87 -18.53 28.92
N ASN A 724 19.94 -17.62 27.95
CA ASN A 724 20.59 -17.85 26.64
C ASN A 724 21.91 -17.09 26.56
N LYS A 725 22.93 -17.70 25.98
CA LYS A 725 24.19 -17.01 25.68
C LYS A 725 24.04 -16.14 24.44
N ILE A 726 24.31 -14.84 24.57
CA ILE A 726 24.31 -13.86 23.49
C ILE A 726 25.71 -13.51 23.07
N SER A 727 25.92 -13.39 21.78
CA SER A 727 27.16 -12.97 21.16
C SER A 727 26.90 -11.99 20.01
N SER A 728 27.93 -11.48 19.36
CA SER A 728 27.78 -10.54 18.24
C SER A 728 27.01 -11.10 17.06
N VAL A 729 27.07 -12.42 16.81
CA VAL A 729 26.36 -13.09 15.71
C VAL A 729 24.83 -13.14 15.94
N ASP A 730 24.36 -12.96 17.18
CA ASP A 730 22.93 -12.91 17.47
C ASP A 730 22.29 -11.59 17.01
N PHE A 731 23.08 -10.61 16.59
CA PHE A 731 22.62 -9.38 15.95
C PHE A 731 22.67 -9.46 14.41
N ASP A 732 23.13 -10.55 13.82
CA ASP A 732 23.14 -10.74 12.37
C ASP A 732 21.72 -11.06 11.86
N HIS A 733 21.45 -10.68 10.61
CA HIS A 733 20.16 -10.92 9.93
C HIS A 733 18.93 -10.30 10.60
N TRP A 734 19.11 -9.24 11.38
CA TRP A 734 18.00 -8.40 11.79
C TRP A 734 17.43 -7.68 10.58
N VAL A 735 16.13 -7.45 10.55
CA VAL A 735 15.42 -6.92 9.39
C VAL A 735 15.11 -5.42 9.53
N GLN A 736 15.27 -4.68 8.47
CA GLN A 736 15.02 -3.25 8.30
C GLN A 736 15.95 -2.35 9.11
N GLU A 737 15.78 -2.24 10.43
CA GLU A 737 16.56 -1.32 11.29
C GLU A 737 16.89 -1.98 12.61
N ARG A 738 18.01 -1.57 13.21
CA ARG A 738 18.44 -2.07 14.53
C ARG A 738 17.55 -1.53 15.63
N GLY A 739 17.13 -0.27 15.51
CA GLY A 739 16.32 0.39 16.52
C GLY A 739 16.17 1.89 16.29
N LEU A 740 15.30 2.49 17.11
CA LEU A 740 14.85 3.87 16.92
C LEU A 740 14.44 4.52 18.23
N TYR A 741 14.46 5.86 18.24
CA TYR A 741 14.12 6.71 19.38
C TYR A 741 14.90 6.35 20.65
N PHE A 742 16.20 6.28 20.51
CA PHE A 742 17.11 5.99 21.64
C PHE A 742 17.03 7.09 22.71
N ALA A 743 17.37 6.73 23.94
CA ALA A 743 17.47 7.72 25.00
C ALA A 743 18.65 8.67 24.78
N ASP A 744 18.39 9.99 24.75
CA ASP A 744 19.41 11.03 24.65
C ASP A 744 20.05 11.32 26.01
N SER A 745 19.24 11.29 27.08
CA SER A 745 19.71 11.41 28.45
C SER A 745 18.90 10.52 29.38
N TYR A 746 19.54 10.00 30.40
CA TYR A 746 18.97 9.06 31.35
C TYR A 746 19.69 9.14 32.70
N ASP A 747 18.95 8.78 33.75
CA ASP A 747 19.46 8.69 35.13
C ASP A 747 20.67 7.74 35.22
N GLN A 748 21.62 8.02 36.14
CA GLN A 748 22.80 7.21 36.34
C GLN A 748 22.52 5.76 36.78
N ASN A 749 21.35 5.49 37.32
CA ASN A 749 20.91 4.16 37.71
C ASN A 749 20.39 3.33 36.51
N LEU A 750 20.20 3.95 35.35
CA LEU A 750 19.93 3.27 34.10
C LEU A 750 21.23 2.91 33.39
N ILE A 751 21.54 1.64 33.35
CA ILE A 751 22.80 1.12 32.82
C ILE A 751 22.66 0.82 31.34
N PRO A 752 23.45 1.45 30.45
CA PRO A 752 23.45 1.14 29.01
C PRO A 752 24.18 -0.18 28.75
N LEU A 753 23.53 -1.09 28.07
CA LEU A 753 24.05 -2.44 27.76
C LEU A 753 24.60 -2.57 26.35
N LEU A 754 24.14 -1.73 25.42
CA LEU A 754 24.56 -1.77 24.01
C LEU A 754 25.03 -0.39 23.52
N GLU A 755 25.98 -0.42 22.59
CA GLU A 755 26.46 0.74 21.83
C GLU A 755 26.42 0.40 20.33
N GLY A 756 25.97 1.33 19.51
CA GLY A 756 25.93 1.17 18.05
C GLY A 756 25.69 2.47 17.32
N ASN A 757 25.93 2.47 16.01
CA ASN A 757 25.74 3.61 15.11
C ASN A 757 25.68 3.16 13.67
N ASP A 758 25.11 3.98 12.82
CA ASP A 758 25.27 3.85 11.37
C ASP A 758 26.66 4.33 10.94
N THR A 759 27.11 3.89 9.78
CA THR A 759 28.43 4.22 9.25
C THR A 759 28.63 5.74 9.16
N GLY A 760 29.65 6.25 9.81
CA GLY A 760 29.99 7.67 9.81
C GLY A 760 29.32 8.51 10.91
N GLU A 761 28.49 7.90 11.76
CA GLU A 761 27.82 8.58 12.88
C GLU A 761 28.53 8.31 14.22
N ALA A 762 28.23 9.15 15.21
CA ALA A 762 28.68 8.95 16.58
C ALA A 762 27.94 7.78 17.25
N PRO A 763 28.64 6.95 18.06
CA PRO A 763 28.04 5.85 18.76
C PRO A 763 26.93 6.28 19.73
N GLN A 764 25.81 5.55 19.73
CA GLN A 764 24.65 5.72 20.60
C GLN A 764 24.67 4.66 21.69
N LYS A 765 24.33 5.03 22.93
CA LYS A 765 24.31 4.11 24.09
C LYS A 765 22.91 3.93 24.70
N GLY A 766 21.99 4.81 24.43
CA GLY A 766 20.60 4.74 24.93
C GLY A 766 19.71 3.69 24.25
N ILE A 767 20.30 2.66 23.64
CA ILE A 767 19.62 1.63 22.83
C ILE A 767 18.86 0.64 23.71
N LEU A 768 19.55 0.14 24.74
CA LEU A 768 19.00 -0.80 25.73
C LEU A 768 19.52 -0.39 27.12
N LEU A 769 18.60 0.05 27.96
CA LEU A 769 18.86 0.52 29.32
C LEU A 769 18.18 -0.40 30.33
N VAL A 770 18.90 -0.75 31.39
CA VAL A 770 18.38 -1.56 32.49
C VAL A 770 18.68 -0.86 33.83
N GLY A 771 17.68 -0.73 34.69
CA GLY A 771 17.83 -0.12 36.01
C GLY A 771 16.99 -0.81 37.06
N ASN A 772 17.53 -0.95 38.29
CA ASN A 772 16.77 -1.45 39.44
C ASN A 772 16.01 -0.30 40.10
N TYR A 773 14.72 -0.50 40.39
CA TYR A 773 13.89 0.46 41.09
C TYR A 773 13.12 -0.28 42.22
N GLY A 774 13.42 0.06 43.46
CA GLY A 774 12.93 -0.71 44.60
C GLY A 774 13.44 -2.14 44.58
N LYS A 775 12.52 -3.11 44.53
CA LYS A 775 12.85 -4.54 44.40
C LYS A 775 12.83 -5.12 42.99
N GLY A 776 12.34 -4.34 42.04
CA GLY A 776 12.14 -4.78 40.65
C GLY A 776 13.07 -4.11 39.67
N THR A 777 12.82 -4.36 38.39
CA THR A 777 13.67 -3.93 37.29
C THR A 777 12.85 -3.17 36.24
N TYR A 778 13.40 -2.08 35.75
CA TYR A 778 12.88 -1.34 34.61
C TYR A 778 13.84 -1.48 33.43
N VAL A 779 13.29 -1.75 32.25
CA VAL A 779 14.03 -1.84 30.98
C VAL A 779 13.42 -0.88 29.99
N TYR A 780 14.25 -0.02 29.38
CA TYR A 780 13.90 0.70 28.18
C TYR A 780 14.64 0.12 26.99
N THR A 781 13.94 -0.14 25.90
CA THR A 781 14.56 -0.62 24.67
C THR A 781 14.05 0.12 23.44
N GLY A 782 14.97 0.71 22.67
CA GLY A 782 14.74 1.23 21.33
C GLY A 782 14.98 0.19 20.24
N LEU A 783 15.34 -1.06 20.57
CA LEU A 783 15.53 -2.13 19.61
C LEU A 783 14.23 -2.51 18.90
N SER A 784 14.34 -2.89 17.62
CA SER A 784 13.18 -3.15 16.75
C SER A 784 12.54 -4.53 16.97
N PHE A 785 12.39 -4.98 18.22
CA PHE A 785 11.80 -6.30 18.53
C PHE A 785 10.43 -6.53 17.88
N PHE A 786 9.65 -5.47 17.70
CA PHE A 786 8.35 -5.52 17.03
C PHE A 786 8.41 -5.94 15.56
N ARG A 787 9.60 -5.85 14.93
CA ARG A 787 9.91 -6.37 13.58
C ARG A 787 10.59 -7.72 13.64
N GLU A 788 11.56 -7.85 14.54
CA GLU A 788 12.47 -9.01 14.60
C GLU A 788 11.77 -10.29 15.08
N LEU A 789 10.88 -10.19 16.08
CA LEU A 789 10.18 -11.37 16.60
C LEU A 789 9.18 -11.92 15.55
N PRO A 790 8.31 -11.11 14.90
CA PRO A 790 7.46 -11.61 13.82
C PRO A 790 8.25 -12.15 12.62
N ALA A 791 9.41 -11.59 12.30
CA ALA A 791 10.29 -12.08 11.25
C ALA A 791 11.00 -13.40 11.61
N GLY A 792 10.93 -13.83 12.89
CA GLY A 792 11.53 -15.07 13.36
C GLY A 792 13.05 -15.00 13.51
N VAL A 793 13.61 -13.83 13.87
CA VAL A 793 15.07 -13.64 14.02
C VAL A 793 15.56 -14.31 15.30
N PRO A 794 16.43 -15.35 15.22
CA PRO A 794 16.83 -16.17 16.37
C PRO A 794 17.47 -15.38 17.49
N GLY A 795 18.41 -14.49 17.15
CA GLY A 795 19.14 -13.70 18.14
C GLY A 795 18.25 -12.71 18.89
N ALA A 796 17.24 -12.15 18.20
CA ALA A 796 16.24 -11.29 18.82
C ALA A 796 15.39 -12.05 19.84
N TYR A 797 14.97 -13.29 19.52
CA TYR A 797 14.28 -14.15 20.49
C TYR A 797 15.13 -14.46 21.70
N LYS A 798 16.40 -14.87 21.52
CA LYS A 798 17.31 -15.12 22.64
C LYS A 798 17.47 -13.90 23.55
N LEU A 799 17.72 -12.74 22.96
CA LEU A 799 17.89 -11.50 23.71
C LEU A 799 16.61 -11.10 24.46
N PHE A 800 15.45 -11.21 23.81
CA PHE A 800 14.17 -10.89 24.45
C PHE A 800 13.84 -11.86 25.58
N MET A 801 14.13 -13.17 25.43
CA MET A 801 13.97 -14.14 26.51
C MET A 801 14.86 -13.81 27.72
N ASN A 802 16.09 -13.36 27.47
CA ASN A 802 16.98 -12.95 28.55
C ASN A 802 16.50 -11.67 29.27
N ILE A 803 15.90 -10.74 28.53
CA ILE A 803 15.28 -9.56 29.15
C ILE A 803 14.07 -9.98 30.01
N LEU A 804 13.22 -10.89 29.52
CA LEU A 804 12.09 -11.43 30.28
C LEU A 804 12.56 -12.17 31.56
N ALA A 805 13.69 -12.85 31.49
CA ALA A 805 14.25 -13.59 32.61
C ALA A 805 14.68 -12.71 33.80
N LEU A 806 14.82 -11.40 33.60
CA LEU A 806 15.04 -10.45 34.71
C LEU A 806 13.85 -10.38 35.69
N GLY A 807 12.66 -10.85 35.28
CA GLY A 807 11.47 -11.00 36.13
C GLY A 807 11.31 -12.39 36.75
N ASP A 808 12.16 -13.35 36.39
CA ASP A 808 12.12 -14.71 36.95
C ASP A 808 13.04 -14.80 38.18
N SER A 809 12.46 -15.12 39.31
CA SER A 809 13.20 -15.28 40.59
C SER A 809 14.31 -16.35 40.57
N LYS A 810 14.36 -17.18 39.53
CA LYS A 810 15.38 -18.23 39.34
C LYS A 810 16.66 -17.73 38.69
N PHE A 811 16.63 -16.55 38.05
CA PHE A 811 17.74 -15.94 37.35
C PHE A 811 18.13 -14.59 37.95
#